data_b7169b4b894925e2a2ba20b8f5b3d0e4
#
_entry.id   b7169b4b894925e2a2ba20b8f5b3d0e4
#
_cell.length_a   1.000
_cell.length_b   1.000
_cell.length_c   1.000
_cell.angle_alpha   90.00
_cell.angle_beta   90.00
_cell.angle_gamma   90.00
#
_symmetry.space_group_name_H-M   'P 1'
#
loop_
_entity.id
_entity.type
_entity.pdbx_description
1 polymer ?
#
loop_
_entity_poly.entity_id
_entity_poly.type
_entity_poly.pdbx_seq_one_letter_code
_entity_poly.pdbx_strand_id
1 'polypeptide(L)'
;MAEVAFRLDNAWYPIEGDDGGGFVFTLYNLSSEPISGFKLAYTALTRVKDGQVCDNAVFLRRNANFHQFAPPEGLVLVPGACWQFTVQGLWRPARHRTDGAKSAYLTLADGRHVAVAVDDLMLQGRVSEPAPVLLPKGEVSKPFSLLPWPVEANLAAGDGFPVVIYPTTGTDFAGLQAVERVNALYRRLFAVGHVPFSLAPVDQGRALKLAHDPVLGASAYQLDFAEDITLLFGDEAGRQYGLTALAQMLHGARQNPALFRFPASGQIKDAPRYGWRGCHLDVSRQFYPTQDVLRLLDIMAWMKLNIFHWHLTDDEAWRLEIKAYPQLTTVGVLRGPDEPMLPQLGNGAEPVGGFYTQEDVDHIVAHAALLHVEVVPEIDIPGHSTAILTALPELVDGQEAPDSYRSVQGYPNNALNPAIEQTYAFLGKVLDEMATLFPSDLVHVGGDEVAANTWMASPLAKKLMEQEGLDGTFGLQSHFMKRIQQMLKERGKKLAGWDEVSHGGGVDPEGTLLMAWQKPEVGLDLARQGYDVVMTPGQAYYLDMVQDEAWQEPGASWAGTVPPHHTYTYEAVAEFPDALKPRMRGVQACIWSEHFLNRDYFNHLVFPRLPAVAEAAWTPRDQKDWLRFAALAPLMPRF
;
A
#
# COMPACT_ATOMS: atom_id res chain seq x y z
N MET A 1 1.54 -16.09 -27.76
CA MET A 1 1.63 -16.68 -26.43
C MET A 1 2.66 -17.79 -26.54
N ALA A 2 3.69 -17.81 -25.69
CA ALA A 2 4.62 -18.95 -25.64
C ALA A 2 3.81 -20.19 -25.23
N GLU A 3 4.12 -21.33 -25.87
CA GLU A 3 3.47 -22.61 -25.57
C GLU A 3 3.81 -23.01 -24.12
N VAL A 4 2.79 -23.22 -23.28
CA VAL A 4 2.97 -23.59 -21.87
C VAL A 4 3.49 -25.01 -21.80
N ALA A 5 4.74 -25.20 -21.37
CA ALA A 5 5.36 -26.52 -21.29
C ALA A 5 4.90 -27.32 -20.04
N PHE A 6 4.58 -26.65 -18.95
CA PHE A 6 4.15 -27.27 -17.68
C PHE A 6 3.03 -26.46 -17.04
N ARG A 7 2.06 -27.15 -16.40
CA ARG A 7 0.98 -26.53 -15.64
C ARG A 7 0.82 -27.17 -14.28
N LEU A 8 0.61 -26.36 -13.24
CA LEU A 8 0.33 -26.78 -11.88
C LEU A 8 -1.09 -26.39 -11.51
N ASP A 9 -1.96 -27.38 -11.33
CA ASP A 9 -3.24 -27.20 -10.69
C ASP A 9 -3.08 -27.37 -9.19
N ASN A 10 -3.78 -26.55 -8.39
CA ASN A 10 -3.77 -26.62 -6.94
C ASN A 10 -5.19 -26.52 -6.38
N ALA A 11 -5.50 -27.33 -5.37
CA ALA A 11 -6.79 -27.34 -4.71
C ALA A 11 -6.59 -27.56 -3.21
N TRP A 12 -7.38 -26.86 -2.40
CA TRP A 12 -7.41 -27.04 -0.95
C TRP A 12 -8.50 -28.07 -0.55
N TYR A 13 -8.22 -28.83 0.52
CA TYR A 13 -9.19 -29.72 1.14
C TYR A 13 -9.12 -29.69 2.67
N PRO A 14 -10.28 -29.80 3.37
CA PRO A 14 -10.30 -29.87 4.82
C PRO A 14 -9.77 -31.23 5.32
N ILE A 15 -9.14 -31.22 6.49
CA ILE A 15 -8.69 -32.43 7.18
C ILE A 15 -9.32 -32.42 8.58
N GLU A 16 -9.98 -33.53 8.95
CA GLU A 16 -10.59 -33.66 10.27
C GLU A 16 -9.52 -33.57 11.37
N GLY A 17 -9.69 -32.61 12.29
CA GLY A 17 -8.76 -32.36 13.38
C GLY A 17 -7.52 -31.52 13.02
N ASP A 18 -7.43 -31.00 11.79
CA ASP A 18 -6.43 -30.03 11.37
C ASP A 18 -7.09 -28.79 10.75
N ASP A 19 -7.05 -27.68 11.49
CA ASP A 19 -7.67 -26.42 11.05
C ASP A 19 -7.04 -25.84 9.77
N GLY A 20 -5.78 -26.18 9.46
CA GLY A 20 -5.09 -25.74 8.24
C GLY A 20 -5.55 -26.47 7.00
N GLY A 21 -5.90 -27.75 7.14
CA GLY A 21 -6.20 -28.62 6.00
C GLY A 21 -4.96 -28.94 5.15
N GLY A 22 -5.20 -29.26 3.87
CA GLY A 22 -4.14 -29.66 2.95
C GLY A 22 -4.32 -29.11 1.55
N PHE A 23 -3.23 -29.19 0.75
CA PHE A 23 -3.27 -28.96 -0.68
C PHE A 23 -3.12 -30.25 -1.46
N VAL A 24 -3.86 -30.36 -2.56
CA VAL A 24 -3.59 -31.30 -3.66
C VAL A 24 -2.96 -30.50 -4.78
N PHE A 25 -1.78 -30.93 -5.22
CA PHE A 25 -1.09 -30.38 -6.39
C PHE A 25 -1.08 -31.41 -7.51
N THR A 26 -1.29 -30.96 -8.75
CA THR A 26 -1.21 -31.80 -9.94
C THR A 26 -0.36 -31.07 -10.99
N LEU A 27 0.88 -31.55 -11.20
CA LEU A 27 1.78 -31.04 -12.22
C LEU A 27 1.58 -31.82 -13.53
N TYR A 28 1.27 -31.12 -14.60
CA TYR A 28 1.12 -31.69 -15.95
C TYR A 28 2.37 -31.38 -16.79
N ASN A 29 2.89 -32.40 -17.48
CA ASN A 29 3.87 -32.23 -18.53
C ASN A 29 3.17 -32.06 -19.88
N LEU A 30 3.10 -30.84 -20.37
CA LEU A 30 2.52 -30.45 -21.64
C LEU A 30 3.60 -30.31 -22.74
N SER A 31 4.89 -30.52 -22.40
CA SER A 31 5.99 -30.48 -23.35
C SER A 31 6.06 -31.77 -24.19
N SER A 32 6.93 -31.79 -25.20
CA SER A 32 7.19 -32.96 -26.01
C SER A 32 8.19 -33.95 -25.44
N GLU A 33 8.87 -33.59 -24.30
CA GLU A 33 9.97 -34.37 -23.76
C GLU A 33 9.64 -34.92 -22.35
N PRO A 34 10.07 -36.13 -22.01
CA PRO A 34 9.97 -36.65 -20.67
C PRO A 34 10.97 -35.94 -19.74
N ILE A 35 10.58 -35.73 -18.49
CA ILE A 35 11.48 -35.18 -17.44
C ILE A 35 11.62 -36.14 -16.28
N SER A 36 12.82 -36.16 -15.66
CA SER A 36 13.11 -36.90 -14.45
C SER A 36 14.15 -36.16 -13.59
N GLY A 37 14.25 -36.50 -12.30
CA GLY A 37 15.23 -35.86 -11.40
C GLY A 37 14.99 -34.34 -11.20
N PHE A 38 13.78 -33.87 -11.43
CA PHE A 38 13.41 -32.47 -11.29
C PHE A 38 12.98 -32.12 -9.87
N LYS A 39 12.97 -30.82 -9.56
CA LYS A 39 12.36 -30.27 -8.34
C LYS A 39 11.29 -29.28 -8.74
N LEU A 40 10.17 -29.26 -8.01
CA LEU A 40 9.10 -28.26 -8.15
C LEU A 40 9.22 -27.24 -7.01
N ALA A 41 9.26 -25.98 -7.37
CA ALA A 41 9.13 -24.89 -6.41
C ALA A 41 7.85 -24.11 -6.69
N TYR A 42 7.22 -23.59 -5.62
CA TYR A 42 6.09 -22.67 -5.74
C TYR A 42 6.13 -21.61 -4.63
N THR A 43 5.43 -20.50 -4.81
CA THR A 43 5.20 -19.47 -3.79
C THR A 43 3.73 -19.43 -3.40
N ALA A 44 3.43 -19.37 -2.09
CA ALA A 44 2.06 -19.28 -1.57
C ALA A 44 2.04 -18.59 -0.21
N LEU A 45 1.02 -17.75 0.04
CA LEU A 45 0.81 -17.12 1.35
C LEU A 45 0.28 -18.11 2.40
N THR A 46 -0.44 -19.15 1.99
CA THR A 46 -0.77 -20.26 2.87
C THR A 46 0.42 -21.21 2.93
N ARG A 47 1.19 -21.10 4.00
CA ARG A 47 2.48 -21.79 4.19
C ARG A 47 2.31 -23.17 4.81
N VAL A 48 3.24 -24.04 4.47
CA VAL A 48 3.38 -25.37 5.12
C VAL A 48 4.10 -25.22 6.45
N LYS A 49 3.60 -25.84 7.53
CA LYS A 49 4.27 -25.89 8.85
C LYS A 49 5.50 -26.81 8.81
N ASP A 50 6.36 -26.65 9.80
CA ASP A 50 7.36 -27.67 10.12
C ASP A 50 6.62 -28.92 10.65
N GLY A 51 7.09 -30.12 10.25
CA GLY A 51 6.41 -31.39 10.58
C GLY A 51 5.22 -31.74 9.68
N GLN A 52 5.11 -31.10 8.52
CA GLN A 52 4.12 -31.41 7.48
C GLN A 52 4.17 -32.88 7.03
N VAL A 53 3.05 -33.38 6.53
CA VAL A 53 2.96 -34.71 5.93
C VAL A 53 2.72 -34.56 4.43
N CYS A 54 3.55 -35.24 3.63
CA CYS A 54 3.40 -35.29 2.18
C CYS A 54 3.13 -36.73 1.74
N ASP A 55 2.22 -36.90 0.79
CA ASP A 55 2.01 -38.14 0.09
C ASP A 55 2.43 -37.97 -1.36
N ASN A 56 3.18 -38.95 -1.90
CA ASN A 56 3.74 -38.96 -3.24
C ASN A 56 4.69 -37.77 -3.56
N ALA A 57 5.32 -37.18 -2.54
CA ALA A 57 6.33 -36.12 -2.68
C ALA A 57 7.30 -36.13 -1.51
N VAL A 58 8.50 -35.55 -1.74
CA VAL A 58 9.49 -35.27 -0.72
C VAL A 58 9.54 -33.75 -0.51
N PHE A 59 9.24 -33.28 0.67
CA PHE A 59 9.44 -31.88 1.05
C PHE A 59 10.93 -31.60 1.21
N LEU A 60 11.44 -30.60 0.52
CA LEU A 60 12.86 -30.25 0.53
C LEU A 60 13.16 -29.07 1.46
N ARG A 61 12.42 -27.97 1.31
CA ARG A 61 12.60 -26.77 2.14
C ARG A 61 11.44 -25.78 2.01
N ARG A 62 11.35 -24.90 2.99
CA ARG A 62 10.54 -23.69 2.98
C ARG A 62 11.38 -22.50 3.45
N ASN A 63 11.16 -21.33 2.81
CA ASN A 63 11.64 -20.06 3.31
C ASN A 63 10.53 -19.02 3.05
N ALA A 64 9.97 -18.48 4.12
CA ALA A 64 8.79 -17.62 4.04
C ALA A 64 7.69 -18.24 3.15
N ASN A 65 7.33 -17.61 2.04
CA ASN A 65 6.29 -18.08 1.12
C ASN A 65 6.81 -19.04 0.02
N PHE A 66 8.11 -19.25 -0.04
CA PHE A 66 8.74 -20.18 -0.98
C PHE A 66 8.73 -21.61 -0.45
N HIS A 67 8.31 -22.58 -1.29
CA HIS A 67 8.25 -23.99 -0.99
C HIS A 67 8.90 -24.80 -2.09
N GLN A 68 9.62 -25.88 -1.75
CA GLN A 68 10.26 -26.75 -2.73
C GLN A 68 10.05 -28.23 -2.41
N PHE A 69 9.71 -29.01 -3.44
CA PHE A 69 9.43 -30.44 -3.37
C PHE A 69 10.18 -31.21 -4.45
N ALA A 70 10.42 -32.48 -4.23
CA ALA A 70 10.85 -33.43 -5.23
C ALA A 70 9.80 -34.54 -5.40
N PRO A 71 9.67 -35.12 -6.62
CA PRO A 71 8.89 -36.34 -6.80
C PRO A 71 9.57 -37.53 -6.11
N PRO A 72 8.86 -38.66 -5.93
CA PRO A 72 9.48 -39.92 -5.50
C PRO A 72 10.62 -40.32 -6.42
N GLU A 73 11.63 -41.00 -5.84
CA GLU A 73 12.78 -41.49 -6.59
C GLU A 73 12.35 -42.37 -7.79
N GLY A 74 12.98 -42.13 -8.95
CA GLY A 74 12.70 -42.87 -10.17
C GLY A 74 11.47 -42.43 -10.95
N LEU A 75 10.72 -41.43 -10.50
CA LEU A 75 9.58 -40.90 -11.27
C LEU A 75 10.08 -40.26 -12.57
N VAL A 76 9.51 -40.72 -13.69
CA VAL A 76 9.67 -40.12 -15.03
C VAL A 76 8.31 -39.56 -15.44
N LEU A 77 8.24 -38.24 -15.65
CA LEU A 77 7.00 -37.57 -16.07
C LEU A 77 7.01 -37.42 -17.60
N VAL A 78 6.37 -38.38 -18.30
CA VAL A 78 6.32 -38.38 -19.78
C VAL A 78 5.34 -37.32 -20.31
N PRO A 79 5.46 -36.91 -21.60
CA PRO A 79 4.51 -36.01 -22.23
C PRO A 79 3.06 -36.45 -22.07
N GLY A 80 2.19 -35.49 -21.70
CA GLY A 80 0.75 -35.72 -21.45
C GLY A 80 0.42 -36.37 -20.11
N ALA A 81 1.41 -36.81 -19.33
CA ALA A 81 1.19 -37.34 -17.97
C ALA A 81 1.14 -36.26 -16.90
N CYS A 82 0.67 -36.64 -15.70
CA CYS A 82 0.70 -35.77 -14.55
C CYS A 82 1.35 -36.44 -13.33
N TRP A 83 1.88 -35.62 -12.43
CA TRP A 83 2.31 -36.00 -11.10
C TRP A 83 1.41 -35.31 -10.07
N GLN A 84 0.67 -36.11 -9.32
CA GLN A 84 -0.19 -35.63 -8.25
C GLN A 84 0.42 -35.97 -6.90
N PHE A 85 0.38 -35.01 -5.98
CA PHE A 85 0.82 -35.19 -4.60
C PHE A 85 0.00 -34.34 -3.63
N THR A 86 0.04 -34.66 -2.35
CA THR A 86 -0.65 -33.92 -1.32
C THR A 86 0.33 -33.39 -0.27
N VAL A 87 -0.05 -32.27 0.34
CA VAL A 87 0.68 -31.64 1.44
C VAL A 87 -0.31 -31.28 2.53
N GLN A 88 -0.09 -31.78 3.75
CA GLN A 88 -0.88 -31.49 4.96
C GLN A 88 -0.08 -30.65 5.94
N GLY A 89 -0.73 -30.11 6.97
CA GLY A 89 -0.09 -29.27 7.97
C GLY A 89 0.11 -27.84 7.47
N LEU A 90 -0.92 -27.24 6.89
CA LEU A 90 -0.88 -25.84 6.50
C LEU A 90 -1.01 -24.93 7.72
N TRP A 91 -0.39 -23.75 7.66
CA TRP A 91 -0.42 -22.77 8.74
C TRP A 91 -1.83 -22.27 9.04
N ARG A 92 -2.66 -22.11 7.99
CA ARG A 92 -4.06 -21.68 8.05
C ARG A 92 -4.87 -22.31 6.91
N PRO A 93 -6.19 -22.40 7.02
CA PRO A 93 -7.02 -22.84 5.91
C PRO A 93 -6.95 -21.83 4.76
N ALA A 94 -7.05 -22.33 3.53
CA ALA A 94 -7.31 -21.48 2.38
C ALA A 94 -8.78 -21.06 2.39
N ARG A 95 -9.05 -19.78 2.27
CA ARG A 95 -10.39 -19.18 2.27
C ARG A 95 -10.75 -18.53 0.96
N HIS A 96 -9.74 -18.06 0.23
CA HIS A 96 -9.93 -17.30 -1.00
C HIS A 96 -9.01 -17.83 -2.11
N ARG A 97 -9.39 -17.54 -3.36
CA ARG A 97 -8.71 -18.03 -4.56
C ARG A 97 -7.20 -17.70 -4.59
N THR A 98 -6.79 -16.62 -3.96
CA THR A 98 -5.38 -16.18 -3.90
C THR A 98 -4.58 -16.81 -2.77
N ASP A 99 -5.14 -17.70 -1.98
CA ASP A 99 -4.43 -18.37 -0.87
C ASP A 99 -3.54 -19.54 -1.31
N GLY A 100 -3.72 -20.06 -2.52
CA GLY A 100 -2.92 -21.13 -3.09
C GLY A 100 -1.59 -20.69 -3.68
N ALA A 101 -0.99 -21.58 -4.50
CA ALA A 101 0.21 -21.27 -5.24
C ALA A 101 -0.03 -20.09 -6.20
N LYS A 102 0.86 -19.09 -6.14
CA LYS A 102 0.81 -17.87 -6.97
C LYS A 102 1.76 -17.95 -8.17
N SER A 103 2.84 -18.71 -8.04
CA SER A 103 3.82 -18.99 -9.07
C SER A 103 4.43 -20.35 -8.84
N ALA A 104 4.91 -20.98 -9.90
CA ALA A 104 5.70 -22.20 -9.80
C ALA A 104 6.78 -22.27 -10.89
N TYR A 105 7.82 -23.05 -10.62
CA TYR A 105 8.82 -23.41 -11.61
C TYR A 105 9.43 -24.78 -11.31
N LEU A 106 9.98 -25.41 -12.34
CA LEU A 106 10.80 -26.61 -12.21
C LEU A 106 12.27 -26.25 -12.28
N THR A 107 13.06 -26.86 -11.41
CA THR A 107 14.50 -27.00 -11.62
C THR A 107 14.74 -28.39 -12.21
N LEU A 108 15.18 -28.45 -13.45
CA LEU A 108 15.47 -29.69 -14.17
C LEU A 108 16.78 -30.33 -13.68
N ALA A 109 17.04 -31.59 -14.08
CA ALA A 109 18.25 -32.30 -13.70
C ALA A 109 19.56 -31.65 -14.21
N ASP A 110 19.49 -30.86 -15.27
CA ASP A 110 20.61 -30.08 -15.83
C ASP A 110 20.78 -28.70 -15.17
N GLY A 111 19.97 -28.38 -14.17
CA GLY A 111 20.01 -27.11 -13.42
C GLY A 111 19.18 -25.98 -14.03
N ARG A 112 18.61 -26.13 -15.23
CA ARG A 112 17.77 -25.09 -15.81
C ARG A 112 16.45 -24.91 -15.06
N HIS A 113 16.01 -23.67 -14.95
CA HIS A 113 14.71 -23.31 -14.39
C HIS A 113 13.69 -23.12 -15.52
N VAL A 114 12.53 -23.75 -15.38
CA VAL A 114 11.46 -23.69 -16.37
C VAL A 114 10.16 -23.24 -15.69
N ALA A 115 9.55 -22.17 -16.21
CA ALA A 115 8.30 -21.66 -15.68
C ALA A 115 7.18 -22.71 -15.81
N VAL A 116 6.35 -22.77 -14.76
CA VAL A 116 5.14 -23.58 -14.71
C VAL A 116 3.96 -22.62 -14.62
N ALA A 117 3.00 -22.76 -15.53
CA ALA A 117 1.75 -22.01 -15.44
C ALA A 117 0.97 -22.46 -14.20
N VAL A 118 0.49 -21.49 -13.42
CA VAL A 118 -0.31 -21.72 -12.21
C VAL A 118 -1.58 -20.90 -12.34
N ASP A 119 -2.73 -21.55 -12.16
CA ASP A 119 -3.99 -20.86 -11.96
C ASP A 119 -4.22 -20.61 -10.47
N ASP A 120 -5.16 -19.72 -10.15
CA ASP A 120 -5.59 -19.50 -8.79
C ASP A 120 -6.15 -20.80 -8.18
N LEU A 121 -6.20 -20.85 -6.85
CA LEU A 121 -6.68 -22.00 -6.11
C LEU A 121 -8.09 -22.41 -6.55
N MET A 122 -8.27 -23.67 -6.93
CA MET A 122 -9.54 -24.19 -7.40
C MET A 122 -10.43 -24.63 -6.24
N LEU A 123 -11.72 -24.28 -6.31
CA LEU A 123 -12.76 -24.87 -5.48
C LEU A 123 -13.54 -25.90 -6.31
N GLN A 124 -13.53 -27.17 -5.89
CA GLN A 124 -14.22 -28.26 -6.58
C GLN A 124 -13.90 -28.35 -8.08
N GLY A 125 -12.63 -28.12 -8.44
CA GLY A 125 -12.16 -28.18 -9.82
C GLY A 125 -12.60 -27.02 -10.71
N ARG A 126 -13.04 -25.90 -10.14
CA ARG A 126 -13.46 -24.69 -10.89
C ARG A 126 -12.63 -23.48 -10.47
N VAL A 127 -12.17 -22.75 -11.47
CA VAL A 127 -11.66 -21.37 -11.31
C VAL A 127 -12.80 -20.44 -11.73
N SER A 128 -13.08 -19.42 -10.94
CA SER A 128 -14.08 -18.39 -11.26
C SER A 128 -13.48 -17.00 -11.13
N GLU A 129 -13.91 -16.09 -12.01
CA GLU A 129 -13.51 -14.69 -11.88
C GLU A 129 -14.07 -14.07 -10.61
N PRO A 130 -13.38 -13.05 -10.02
CA PRO A 130 -13.90 -12.29 -8.90
C PRO A 130 -15.28 -11.71 -9.23
N ALA A 131 -16.20 -11.76 -8.29
CA ALA A 131 -17.46 -11.06 -8.46
C ALA A 131 -17.20 -9.54 -8.52
N PRO A 132 -17.84 -8.81 -9.44
CA PRO A 132 -17.70 -7.37 -9.48
C PRO A 132 -18.23 -6.73 -8.20
N VAL A 133 -17.54 -5.72 -7.68
CA VAL A 133 -18.02 -4.94 -6.53
C VAL A 133 -19.34 -4.26 -6.90
N LEU A 134 -20.44 -4.71 -6.31
CA LEU A 134 -21.76 -4.17 -6.57
C LEU A 134 -22.02 -2.95 -5.68
N LEU A 135 -22.13 -1.80 -6.31
CA LEU A 135 -22.55 -0.57 -5.64
C LEU A 135 -24.06 -0.38 -5.80
N PRO A 136 -24.76 0.12 -4.76
CA PRO A 136 -26.20 0.32 -4.84
C PRO A 136 -26.54 1.40 -5.87
N LYS A 137 -27.69 1.22 -6.52
CA LYS A 137 -28.29 2.23 -7.41
C LYS A 137 -29.49 2.85 -6.71
N GLY A 138 -29.63 4.16 -6.79
CA GLY A 138 -30.72 4.87 -6.17
C GLY A 138 -30.79 6.32 -6.64
N GLU A 139 -31.77 7.04 -6.12
CA GLU A 139 -31.90 8.48 -6.36
C GLU A 139 -30.76 9.23 -5.65
N VAL A 140 -30.09 10.11 -6.37
CA VAL A 140 -28.99 10.94 -5.84
C VAL A 140 -29.59 12.27 -5.39
N SER A 141 -29.76 12.44 -4.10
CA SER A 141 -30.37 13.65 -3.50
C SER A 141 -29.53 14.91 -3.70
N LYS A 142 -28.21 14.77 -3.83
CA LYS A 142 -27.24 15.84 -4.07
C LYS A 142 -26.55 15.58 -5.43
N PRO A 143 -27.11 16.05 -6.57
CA PRO A 143 -26.67 15.64 -7.91
C PRO A 143 -25.41 16.38 -8.37
N PHE A 144 -24.39 16.48 -7.52
CA PHE A 144 -23.11 17.11 -7.83
C PHE A 144 -21.97 16.12 -7.64
N SER A 145 -21.11 16.04 -8.65
CA SER A 145 -20.02 15.03 -8.71
C SER A 145 -18.77 15.47 -7.94
N LEU A 146 -18.93 15.79 -6.67
CA LEU A 146 -17.85 16.16 -5.76
C LEU A 146 -17.38 14.95 -4.94
N LEU A 147 -16.09 14.71 -4.91
CA LEU A 147 -15.44 13.73 -4.06
C LEU A 147 -14.04 14.26 -3.65
N PRO A 148 -13.77 14.43 -2.35
CA PRO A 148 -14.70 14.32 -1.20
C PRO A 148 -15.81 15.38 -1.20
N TRP A 149 -16.92 15.09 -0.49
CA TRP A 149 -18.02 16.06 -0.33
C TRP A 149 -17.61 17.17 0.64
N PRO A 150 -17.96 18.46 0.33
CA PRO A 150 -17.55 19.60 1.13
C PRO A 150 -18.28 19.71 2.49
N VAL A 151 -17.75 20.55 3.36
CA VAL A 151 -18.35 20.86 4.67
C VAL A 151 -19.75 21.46 4.53
N GLU A 152 -19.89 22.43 3.63
CA GLU A 152 -21.17 23.07 3.31
C GLU A 152 -21.35 23.16 1.80
N ALA A 153 -22.51 22.75 1.30
CA ALA A 153 -22.91 22.93 -0.10
C ALA A 153 -24.39 23.30 -0.19
N ASN A 154 -24.65 24.54 -0.56
CA ASN A 154 -25.98 25.07 -0.81
C ASN A 154 -26.08 25.43 -2.31
N LEU A 155 -26.42 24.45 -3.13
CA LEU A 155 -26.36 24.55 -4.59
C LEU A 155 -27.71 24.32 -5.22
N ALA A 156 -28.05 25.17 -6.21
CA ALA A 156 -29.14 24.93 -7.12
C ALA A 156 -28.62 24.31 -8.43
N ALA A 157 -29.19 23.18 -8.82
CA ALA A 157 -28.84 22.50 -10.07
C ALA A 157 -29.23 23.32 -11.29
N GLY A 158 -28.35 23.35 -12.31
CA GLY A 158 -28.64 23.91 -13.62
C GLY A 158 -29.21 22.86 -14.56
N ASP A 159 -29.91 23.34 -15.61
CA ASP A 159 -30.41 22.49 -16.69
C ASP A 159 -29.33 22.10 -17.70
N GLY A 160 -28.14 22.73 -17.62
CA GLY A 160 -26.98 22.46 -18.46
C GLY A 160 -25.68 22.67 -17.73
N PHE A 161 -24.58 22.59 -18.46
CA PHE A 161 -23.23 22.87 -17.94
C PHE A 161 -22.45 23.72 -18.97
N PRO A 162 -21.45 24.54 -18.53
CA PRO A 162 -20.61 25.30 -19.43
C PRO A 162 -19.74 24.37 -20.29
N VAL A 163 -19.48 24.77 -21.52
CA VAL A 163 -18.55 24.06 -22.42
C VAL A 163 -17.16 24.00 -21.76
N VAL A 164 -16.78 25.10 -21.09
CA VAL A 164 -15.49 25.22 -20.38
C VAL A 164 -15.59 26.33 -19.33
N ILE A 165 -14.72 26.30 -18.32
CA ILE A 165 -14.54 27.39 -17.35
C ILE A 165 -13.26 28.14 -17.74
N TYR A 166 -13.23 29.47 -17.65
CA TYR A 166 -12.06 30.27 -17.99
C TYR A 166 -11.79 31.36 -16.94
N PRO A 167 -10.50 31.61 -16.57
CA PRO A 167 -10.18 32.69 -15.65
C PRO A 167 -10.53 34.06 -16.25
N THR A 168 -11.00 34.98 -15.40
CA THR A 168 -11.32 36.35 -15.84
C THR A 168 -10.07 37.10 -16.29
N THR A 169 -10.27 38.12 -17.16
CA THR A 169 -9.19 39.03 -17.55
C THR A 169 -8.59 39.73 -16.33
N GLY A 170 -7.25 39.68 -16.18
CA GLY A 170 -6.56 40.22 -15.01
C GLY A 170 -6.17 39.17 -13.96
N THR A 171 -6.54 37.89 -14.16
CA THR A 171 -5.97 36.80 -13.35
C THR A 171 -4.44 36.80 -13.50
N ASP A 172 -3.74 36.79 -12.38
CA ASP A 172 -2.28 36.77 -12.34
C ASP A 172 -1.65 35.48 -12.90
N PHE A 173 -0.35 35.51 -13.12
CA PHE A 173 0.37 34.37 -13.68
C PHE A 173 0.28 33.12 -12.79
N ALA A 174 0.30 33.27 -11.46
CA ALA A 174 0.17 32.16 -10.52
C ALA A 174 -1.20 31.50 -10.61
N GLY A 175 -2.28 32.28 -10.80
CA GLY A 175 -3.63 31.79 -11.04
C GLY A 175 -3.74 31.01 -12.34
N LEU A 176 -3.17 31.54 -13.43
CA LEU A 176 -3.15 30.85 -14.73
C LEU A 176 -2.36 29.53 -14.67
N GLN A 177 -1.22 29.52 -13.97
CA GLN A 177 -0.45 28.29 -13.75
C GLN A 177 -1.25 27.25 -12.93
N ALA A 178 -1.99 27.67 -11.90
CA ALA A 178 -2.81 26.76 -11.11
C ALA A 178 -3.93 26.12 -11.96
N VAL A 179 -4.59 26.90 -12.81
CA VAL A 179 -5.58 26.40 -13.76
C VAL A 179 -4.97 25.37 -14.73
N GLU A 180 -3.79 25.67 -15.29
CA GLU A 180 -3.12 24.73 -16.21
C GLU A 180 -2.61 23.47 -15.50
N ARG A 181 -2.18 23.55 -14.23
CA ARG A 181 -1.85 22.36 -13.43
C ARG A 181 -3.04 21.41 -13.30
N VAL A 182 -4.26 21.92 -13.05
CA VAL A 182 -5.45 21.07 -12.98
C VAL A 182 -5.84 20.51 -14.35
N ASN A 183 -5.67 21.26 -15.43
CA ASN A 183 -5.83 20.75 -16.79
C ASN A 183 -4.84 19.62 -17.10
N ALA A 184 -3.58 19.79 -16.72
CA ALA A 184 -2.54 18.77 -16.91
C ALA A 184 -2.85 17.48 -16.10
N LEU A 185 -3.27 17.64 -14.84
CA LEU A 185 -3.75 16.53 -14.00
C LEU A 185 -4.94 15.82 -14.69
N TYR A 186 -5.92 16.57 -15.17
CA TYR A 186 -7.09 16.01 -15.85
C TYR A 186 -6.73 15.21 -17.10
N ARG A 187 -5.79 15.72 -17.95
CA ARG A 187 -5.31 14.99 -19.14
C ARG A 187 -4.60 13.68 -18.79
N ARG A 188 -3.82 13.65 -17.70
CA ARG A 188 -3.14 12.42 -17.25
C ARG A 188 -4.11 11.40 -16.68
N LEU A 189 -5.18 11.85 -16.02
CA LEU A 189 -6.17 10.96 -15.42
C LEU A 189 -7.18 10.39 -16.41
N PHE A 190 -7.61 11.19 -17.38
CA PHE A 190 -8.73 10.86 -18.25
C PHE A 190 -8.34 10.96 -19.73
N ALA A 191 -8.56 9.87 -20.46
CA ALA A 191 -8.35 9.82 -21.91
C ALA A 191 -9.51 10.49 -22.68
N VAL A 192 -9.74 11.80 -22.44
CA VAL A 192 -10.82 12.57 -23.07
C VAL A 192 -10.25 13.73 -23.89
N GLY A 193 -10.90 14.06 -25.00
CA GLY A 193 -10.44 15.10 -25.93
C GLY A 193 -10.68 16.55 -25.48
N HIS A 194 -11.09 16.79 -24.23
CA HIS A 194 -11.39 18.12 -23.70
C HIS A 194 -10.87 18.28 -22.27
N VAL A 195 -10.67 19.51 -21.84
CA VAL A 195 -10.24 19.87 -20.49
C VAL A 195 -11.33 20.69 -19.79
N PRO A 196 -11.31 20.78 -18.43
CA PRO A 196 -12.28 21.58 -17.70
C PRO A 196 -12.09 23.08 -17.88
N PHE A 197 -10.87 23.55 -18.12
CA PHE A 197 -10.55 24.98 -18.17
C PHE A 197 -9.94 25.38 -19.52
N SER A 198 -10.30 26.60 -19.98
CA SER A 198 -9.58 27.33 -21.03
C SER A 198 -8.80 28.49 -20.38
N LEU A 199 -7.65 28.86 -20.94
CA LEU A 199 -6.89 30.02 -20.47
C LEU A 199 -7.43 31.35 -21.09
N ALA A 200 -8.39 31.28 -22.01
CA ALA A 200 -8.99 32.41 -22.66
C ALA A 200 -10.53 32.27 -22.69
N PRO A 201 -11.28 33.41 -22.77
CA PRO A 201 -12.71 33.36 -22.91
C PRO A 201 -13.18 32.53 -24.12
N VAL A 202 -14.25 31.76 -23.92
CA VAL A 202 -14.87 30.90 -24.95
C VAL A 202 -16.38 31.11 -24.93
N ASP A 203 -17.02 31.11 -26.10
CA ASP A 203 -18.48 31.16 -26.20
C ASP A 203 -19.10 29.98 -25.44
N GLN A 204 -20.17 30.26 -24.68
CA GLN A 204 -20.82 29.29 -23.78
C GLN A 204 -19.93 28.79 -22.64
N GLY A 205 -18.74 29.39 -22.43
CA GLY A 205 -17.92 29.18 -21.23
C GLY A 205 -18.45 29.99 -20.05
N ARG A 206 -17.96 29.69 -18.86
CA ARG A 206 -18.29 30.43 -17.63
C ARG A 206 -17.02 31.04 -17.03
N ALA A 207 -17.08 32.32 -16.73
CA ALA A 207 -15.92 33.04 -16.18
C ALA A 207 -15.64 32.63 -14.73
N LEU A 208 -14.35 32.59 -14.38
CA LEU A 208 -13.85 32.24 -13.05
C LEU A 208 -12.95 33.34 -12.50
N LYS A 209 -13.37 33.92 -11.40
CA LYS A 209 -12.56 34.85 -10.61
C LYS A 209 -11.84 34.12 -9.51
N LEU A 210 -10.52 34.30 -9.42
CA LEU A 210 -9.66 33.75 -8.36
C LEU A 210 -9.27 34.87 -7.39
N ALA A 211 -9.45 34.67 -6.09
CA ALA A 211 -9.05 35.65 -5.09
C ALA A 211 -8.57 34.96 -3.81
N HIS A 212 -7.42 35.42 -3.31
CA HIS A 212 -6.92 35.00 -2.00
C HIS A 212 -7.75 35.67 -0.89
N ASP A 213 -8.19 34.89 0.10
CA ASP A 213 -8.87 35.38 1.29
C ASP A 213 -8.12 34.90 2.55
N PRO A 214 -7.40 35.79 3.24
CA PRO A 214 -6.59 35.42 4.42
C PRO A 214 -7.43 35.01 5.64
N VAL A 215 -8.76 35.17 5.60
CA VAL A 215 -9.65 34.70 6.67
C VAL A 215 -9.90 33.20 6.57
N LEU A 216 -9.77 32.64 5.38
CA LEU A 216 -9.86 31.20 5.20
C LEU A 216 -8.62 30.50 5.77
N GLY A 217 -8.84 29.39 6.46
CA GLY A 217 -7.77 28.56 7.01
C GLY A 217 -6.94 27.85 5.93
N ALA A 218 -5.89 27.17 6.36
CA ALA A 218 -5.06 26.37 5.47
C ALA A 218 -5.89 25.29 4.75
N SER A 219 -5.64 25.12 3.46
CA SER A 219 -6.33 24.17 2.57
C SER A 219 -7.83 24.44 2.38
N ALA A 220 -8.35 25.53 2.93
CA ALA A 220 -9.76 25.92 2.80
C ALA A 220 -10.02 26.68 1.52
N TYR A 221 -11.25 26.53 0.99
CA TYR A 221 -11.72 27.30 -0.14
C TYR A 221 -13.23 27.56 -0.07
N GLN A 222 -13.68 28.56 -0.82
CA GLN A 222 -15.10 28.83 -1.05
C GLN A 222 -15.35 29.00 -2.55
N LEU A 223 -16.45 28.44 -3.04
CA LEU A 223 -16.93 28.61 -4.39
C LEU A 223 -18.30 29.28 -4.35
N ASP A 224 -18.42 30.43 -5.02
CA ASP A 224 -19.68 31.14 -5.21
C ASP A 224 -20.09 31.03 -6.69
N PHE A 225 -21.30 30.52 -6.89
CA PHE A 225 -21.89 30.35 -8.22
C PHE A 225 -22.96 31.42 -8.45
N ALA A 226 -22.69 32.34 -9.39
CA ALA A 226 -23.60 33.37 -9.87
C ALA A 226 -23.54 33.42 -11.41
N GLU A 227 -23.63 34.55 -12.05
CA GLU A 227 -23.34 34.74 -13.49
C GLU A 227 -21.92 34.26 -13.78
N ASP A 228 -20.94 34.73 -13.00
CA ASP A 228 -19.59 34.24 -12.94
C ASP A 228 -19.38 33.27 -11.74
N ILE A 229 -18.32 32.49 -11.76
CA ILE A 229 -17.86 31.68 -10.62
C ILE A 229 -16.77 32.47 -9.89
N THR A 230 -16.84 32.52 -8.55
CA THR A 230 -15.76 33.07 -7.73
C THR A 230 -15.17 31.96 -6.86
N LEU A 231 -13.85 31.76 -6.92
CA LEU A 231 -13.09 30.89 -6.02
C LEU A 231 -12.27 31.76 -5.06
N LEU A 232 -12.63 31.73 -3.79
CA LEU A 232 -11.84 32.26 -2.68
C LEU A 232 -11.01 31.11 -2.07
N PHE A 233 -9.76 31.38 -1.70
CA PHE A 233 -8.87 30.36 -1.16
C PHE A 233 -7.95 30.92 -0.07
N GLY A 234 -7.67 30.09 0.95
CA GLY A 234 -6.79 30.48 2.07
C GLY A 234 -5.30 30.34 1.76
N ASP A 235 -4.95 29.38 0.90
CA ASP A 235 -3.59 29.11 0.46
C ASP A 235 -3.56 28.40 -0.91
N GLU A 236 -2.35 28.08 -1.41
CA GLU A 236 -2.17 27.43 -2.71
C GLU A 236 -2.83 26.04 -2.79
N ALA A 237 -2.84 25.27 -1.69
CA ALA A 237 -3.52 23.97 -1.62
C ALA A 237 -5.04 24.16 -1.71
N GLY A 238 -5.61 25.12 -0.98
CA GLY A 238 -7.02 25.47 -1.06
C GLY A 238 -7.43 25.92 -2.49
N ARG A 239 -6.57 26.68 -3.17
CA ARG A 239 -6.78 27.05 -4.59
C ARG A 239 -6.83 25.80 -5.48
N GLN A 240 -5.87 24.90 -5.33
CA GLN A 240 -5.82 23.63 -6.07
C GLN A 240 -7.08 22.79 -5.83
N TYR A 241 -7.51 22.65 -4.57
CA TYR A 241 -8.69 21.86 -4.21
C TYR A 241 -9.99 22.46 -4.74
N GLY A 242 -10.13 23.79 -4.74
CA GLY A 242 -11.28 24.47 -5.31
C GLY A 242 -11.36 24.30 -6.83
N LEU A 243 -10.23 24.44 -7.54
CA LEU A 243 -10.16 24.18 -8.98
C LEU A 243 -10.45 22.71 -9.31
N THR A 244 -9.93 21.78 -8.49
CA THR A 244 -10.24 20.34 -8.65
C THR A 244 -11.72 20.06 -8.45
N ALA A 245 -12.37 20.69 -7.45
CA ALA A 245 -13.80 20.55 -7.23
C ALA A 245 -14.63 21.05 -8.45
N LEU A 246 -14.26 22.18 -9.04
CA LEU A 246 -14.89 22.67 -10.29
C LEU A 246 -14.70 21.67 -11.43
N ALA A 247 -13.48 21.13 -11.59
CA ALA A 247 -13.19 20.15 -12.62
C ALA A 247 -13.99 18.85 -12.42
N GLN A 248 -14.14 18.37 -11.18
CA GLN A 248 -14.96 17.19 -10.84
C GLN A 248 -16.43 17.40 -11.18
N MET A 249 -17.01 18.53 -10.79
CA MET A 249 -18.42 18.84 -11.09
C MET A 249 -18.69 18.91 -12.60
N LEU A 250 -17.79 19.54 -13.36
CA LEU A 250 -17.91 19.60 -14.80
C LEU A 250 -17.71 18.23 -15.46
N HIS A 251 -16.76 17.42 -14.95
CA HIS A 251 -16.53 16.05 -15.41
C HIS A 251 -17.79 15.19 -15.25
N GLY A 252 -18.37 15.14 -14.06
CA GLY A 252 -19.55 14.31 -13.81
C GLY A 252 -20.78 14.76 -14.60
N ALA A 253 -21.02 16.08 -14.71
CA ALA A 253 -22.10 16.61 -15.52
C ALA A 253 -21.97 16.26 -17.03
N ARG A 254 -20.72 16.15 -17.54
CA ARG A 254 -20.44 15.72 -18.91
C ARG A 254 -20.56 14.21 -19.09
N GLN A 255 -20.00 13.42 -18.16
CA GLN A 255 -19.89 11.96 -18.29
C GLN A 255 -21.19 11.24 -17.95
N ASN A 256 -21.97 11.78 -17.00
CA ASN A 256 -23.23 11.18 -16.59
C ASN A 256 -24.30 12.25 -16.29
N PRO A 257 -24.80 12.98 -17.34
CA PRO A 257 -25.78 14.03 -17.16
C PRO A 257 -27.15 13.54 -16.67
N ALA A 258 -27.38 12.23 -16.65
CA ALA A 258 -28.59 11.66 -16.08
C ALA A 258 -28.61 11.75 -14.54
N LEU A 259 -27.44 11.63 -13.89
CA LEU A 259 -27.30 11.64 -12.43
C LEU A 259 -26.68 12.92 -11.89
N PHE A 260 -25.79 13.57 -12.65
CA PHE A 260 -25.02 14.72 -12.17
C PHE A 260 -25.34 16.00 -12.95
N ARG A 261 -25.32 17.10 -12.22
CA ARG A 261 -25.61 18.46 -12.73
C ARG A 261 -24.42 19.36 -12.42
N PHE A 262 -24.32 20.46 -13.17
CA PHE A 262 -23.45 21.58 -12.83
C PHE A 262 -24.26 22.66 -12.10
N PRO A 263 -23.70 23.34 -11.06
CA PRO A 263 -24.44 24.36 -10.32
C PRO A 263 -24.79 25.56 -11.20
N ALA A 264 -26.09 25.97 -11.17
CA ALA A 264 -26.53 27.24 -11.74
C ALA A 264 -26.20 28.40 -10.79
N SER A 265 -26.48 28.22 -9.49
CA SER A 265 -26.22 29.20 -8.44
C SER A 265 -25.96 28.52 -7.11
N GLY A 266 -25.50 29.29 -6.12
CA GLY A 266 -25.27 28.81 -4.76
C GLY A 266 -23.83 28.93 -4.31
N GLN A 267 -23.50 28.25 -3.23
CA GLN A 267 -22.19 28.36 -2.56
C GLN A 267 -21.71 27.01 -2.02
N ILE A 268 -20.40 26.81 -2.10
CA ILE A 268 -19.66 25.78 -1.37
C ILE A 268 -18.69 26.47 -0.40
N LYS A 269 -18.64 26.00 0.85
CA LYS A 269 -17.55 26.29 1.78
C LYS A 269 -16.91 24.97 2.18
N ASP A 270 -15.60 24.90 2.07
CA ASP A 270 -14.91 23.64 2.22
C ASP A 270 -13.54 23.78 2.89
N ALA A 271 -13.23 22.79 3.72
CA ALA A 271 -11.94 22.62 4.38
C ALA A 271 -11.78 21.15 4.76
N PRO A 272 -10.56 20.62 4.79
CA PRO A 272 -10.35 19.23 5.18
C PRO A 272 -10.69 18.98 6.66
N ARG A 273 -11.29 17.83 6.95
CA ARG A 273 -11.54 17.36 8.31
C ARG A 273 -10.24 17.08 9.07
N TYR A 274 -9.24 16.53 8.36
CA TYR A 274 -7.93 16.21 8.93
C TYR A 274 -6.78 16.79 8.11
N GLY A 275 -5.69 17.15 8.80
CA GLY A 275 -4.45 17.57 8.18
C GLY A 275 -3.74 16.45 7.44
N TRP A 276 -3.74 15.24 8.01
CA TRP A 276 -3.20 14.04 7.38
C TRP A 276 -4.28 13.26 6.64
N ARG A 277 -4.14 13.11 5.34
CA ARG A 277 -5.02 12.36 4.47
C ARG A 277 -4.16 11.48 3.58
N GLY A 278 -3.79 10.30 4.13
CA GLY A 278 -2.70 9.48 3.60
C GLY A 278 -3.14 8.37 2.65
N CYS A 279 -2.21 8.02 1.77
CA CYS A 279 -2.20 6.78 1.01
C CYS A 279 -0.79 6.18 1.09
N HIS A 280 -0.68 4.98 1.64
CA HIS A 280 0.54 4.19 1.67
C HIS A 280 0.59 3.27 0.46
N LEU A 281 1.79 3.06 -0.09
CA LEU A 281 2.05 2.04 -1.13
C LEU A 281 3.29 1.23 -0.77
N ASP A 282 3.11 -0.07 -0.64
CA ASP A 282 4.18 -1.06 -0.53
C ASP A 282 4.76 -1.35 -1.92
N VAL A 283 6.01 -0.94 -2.14
CA VAL A 283 6.75 -1.20 -3.37
C VAL A 283 7.80 -2.29 -3.21
N SER A 284 7.95 -2.84 -2.00
CA SER A 284 8.89 -3.91 -1.69
C SER A 284 8.39 -5.27 -2.17
N ARG A 285 7.17 -5.65 -1.77
CA ARG A 285 6.58 -6.95 -2.12
C ARG A 285 6.34 -7.04 -3.63
N GLN A 286 5.77 -5.99 -4.25
CA GLN A 286 5.68 -5.85 -5.70
C GLN A 286 6.31 -4.51 -6.11
N PHE A 287 7.14 -4.52 -7.16
CA PHE A 287 7.74 -3.28 -7.66
C PHE A 287 6.78 -2.53 -8.58
N TYR A 288 6.62 -1.25 -8.33
CA TYR A 288 5.84 -0.32 -9.17
C TYR A 288 6.80 0.65 -9.86
N PRO A 289 6.91 0.63 -11.20
CA PRO A 289 7.75 1.58 -11.93
C PRO A 289 7.35 3.04 -11.62
N THR A 290 8.29 3.96 -11.79
CA THR A 290 8.10 5.41 -11.56
C THR A 290 6.78 5.94 -12.15
N GLN A 291 6.41 5.51 -13.36
CA GLN A 291 5.14 5.93 -14.00
C GLN A 291 3.89 5.50 -13.22
N ASP A 292 3.93 4.36 -12.57
CA ASP A 292 2.82 3.87 -11.76
C ASP A 292 2.71 4.68 -10.46
N VAL A 293 3.83 5.03 -9.84
CA VAL A 293 3.85 5.92 -8.66
C VAL A 293 3.30 7.31 -9.01
N LEU A 294 3.73 7.89 -10.14
CA LEU A 294 3.19 9.17 -10.63
C LEU A 294 1.69 9.09 -10.90
N ARG A 295 1.21 7.97 -11.47
CA ARG A 295 -0.23 7.72 -11.67
C ARG A 295 -1.01 7.70 -10.36
N LEU A 296 -0.48 7.05 -9.32
CA LEU A 296 -1.11 7.03 -8.00
C LEU A 296 -1.17 8.43 -7.38
N LEU A 297 -0.10 9.22 -7.48
CA LEU A 297 -0.07 10.62 -7.02
C LEU A 297 -1.12 11.48 -7.72
N ASP A 298 -1.30 11.31 -9.03
CA ASP A 298 -2.36 12.00 -9.78
C ASP A 298 -3.77 11.60 -9.27
N ILE A 299 -3.99 10.31 -9.01
CA ILE A 299 -5.25 9.80 -8.44
C ILE A 299 -5.48 10.38 -7.04
N MET A 300 -4.46 10.40 -6.19
CA MET A 300 -4.52 10.99 -4.85
C MET A 300 -4.89 12.48 -4.91
N ALA A 301 -4.24 13.25 -5.77
CA ALA A 301 -4.49 14.68 -5.94
C ALA A 301 -5.94 14.97 -6.41
N TRP A 302 -6.48 14.14 -7.29
CA TRP A 302 -7.88 14.26 -7.73
C TRP A 302 -8.87 14.09 -6.57
N MET A 303 -8.52 13.23 -5.60
CA MET A 303 -9.32 12.95 -4.40
C MET A 303 -8.90 13.77 -3.18
N LYS A 304 -8.06 14.78 -3.34
CA LYS A 304 -7.56 15.67 -2.27
C LYS A 304 -6.84 14.96 -1.13
N LEU A 305 -6.28 13.77 -1.37
CA LEU A 305 -5.30 13.14 -0.48
C LEU A 305 -3.98 13.92 -0.59
N ASN A 306 -3.25 14.08 0.53
CA ASN A 306 -2.10 14.98 0.57
C ASN A 306 -0.82 14.36 1.14
N ILE A 307 -0.85 13.11 1.57
CA ILE A 307 0.34 12.40 2.07
C ILE A 307 0.50 11.10 1.29
N PHE A 308 1.64 10.95 0.63
CA PHE A 308 2.08 9.69 0.05
C PHE A 308 3.10 9.04 0.98
N HIS A 309 2.69 7.99 1.67
CA HIS A 309 3.55 7.17 2.51
C HIS A 309 4.18 6.07 1.65
N TRP A 310 5.48 6.16 1.40
CA TRP A 310 6.20 5.31 0.45
C TRP A 310 7.00 4.25 1.18
N HIS A 311 6.47 3.03 1.26
CA HIS A 311 7.10 1.88 1.89
C HIS A 311 8.14 1.26 0.95
N LEU A 312 9.41 1.70 1.12
CA LEU A 312 10.50 1.46 0.19
C LEU A 312 11.26 0.16 0.44
N THR A 313 11.16 -0.40 1.64
CA THR A 313 11.96 -1.57 2.04
C THR A 313 11.17 -2.51 2.93
N ASP A 314 11.44 -3.82 2.75
CA ASP A 314 10.89 -4.88 3.56
C ASP A 314 11.77 -6.13 3.43
N ASP A 315 11.35 -7.27 4.01
CA ASP A 315 12.04 -8.56 3.87
C ASP A 315 12.28 -8.95 2.41
N GLU A 316 11.34 -8.62 1.51
CA GLU A 316 11.34 -9.06 0.13
C GLU A 316 12.22 -8.22 -0.80
N ALA A 317 12.47 -6.93 -0.48
CA ALA A 317 13.36 -6.10 -1.27
C ALA A 317 13.70 -4.76 -0.62
N TRP A 318 14.85 -4.22 -1.00
CA TRP A 318 15.25 -2.83 -0.81
C TRP A 318 15.09 -2.06 -2.13
N ARG A 319 14.27 -1.00 -2.17
CA ARG A 319 13.90 -0.32 -3.42
C ARG A 319 14.49 1.09 -3.60
N LEU A 320 15.31 1.58 -2.70
CA LEU A 320 15.89 2.93 -2.74
C LEU A 320 17.40 2.88 -3.03
N GLU A 321 17.87 3.60 -4.04
CA GLU A 321 19.31 3.78 -4.26
C GLU A 321 19.95 4.53 -3.10
N ILE A 322 20.92 3.88 -2.46
CA ILE A 322 21.83 4.47 -1.45
C ILE A 322 23.25 4.36 -2.00
N LYS A 323 23.83 5.49 -2.37
CA LYS A 323 25.16 5.52 -3.02
C LYS A 323 26.27 5.00 -2.12
N ALA A 324 26.12 5.16 -0.80
CA ALA A 324 27.05 4.63 0.17
C ALA A 324 27.03 3.08 0.24
N TYR A 325 25.93 2.44 -0.18
CA TYR A 325 25.73 0.99 -0.12
C TYR A 325 25.08 0.44 -1.38
N PRO A 326 25.80 0.40 -2.52
CA PRO A 326 25.24 -0.07 -3.78
C PRO A 326 24.76 -1.54 -3.75
N GLN A 327 25.24 -2.34 -2.78
CA GLN A 327 24.79 -3.72 -2.58
C GLN A 327 23.28 -3.82 -2.29
N LEU A 328 22.69 -2.80 -1.68
CA LEU A 328 21.25 -2.76 -1.42
C LEU A 328 20.41 -2.86 -2.71
N THR A 329 20.91 -2.29 -3.82
CA THR A 329 20.21 -2.28 -5.11
C THR A 329 20.84 -3.19 -6.17
N THR A 330 21.92 -3.92 -5.82
CA THR A 330 22.49 -4.96 -6.69
C THR A 330 22.25 -6.38 -6.16
N VAL A 331 22.06 -6.55 -4.85
CA VAL A 331 21.76 -7.82 -4.19
C VAL A 331 20.41 -7.76 -3.49
N GLY A 332 20.20 -6.78 -2.61
CA GLY A 332 18.99 -6.66 -1.78
C GLY A 332 17.69 -6.37 -2.54
N VAL A 333 17.76 -6.23 -3.85
CA VAL A 333 16.61 -5.98 -4.72
C VAL A 333 16.20 -7.22 -5.52
N LEU A 334 17.10 -8.20 -5.69
CA LEU A 334 16.90 -9.34 -6.58
C LEU A 334 16.35 -10.57 -5.85
N ARG A 335 15.28 -11.14 -6.39
CA ARG A 335 14.72 -12.43 -5.95
C ARG A 335 14.65 -13.38 -7.14
N GLY A 336 15.15 -14.58 -6.97
CA GLY A 336 15.16 -15.56 -8.05
C GLY A 336 15.65 -16.94 -7.61
N PRO A 337 15.58 -17.95 -8.48
CA PRO A 337 16.00 -19.31 -8.16
C PRO A 337 17.48 -19.42 -7.75
N ASP A 338 18.35 -18.63 -8.38
CA ASP A 338 19.81 -18.62 -8.20
C ASP A 338 20.31 -17.35 -7.49
N GLU A 339 19.38 -16.51 -7.03
CA GLU A 339 19.69 -15.29 -6.31
C GLU A 339 19.85 -15.56 -4.79
N PRO A 340 20.58 -14.71 -4.07
CA PRO A 340 20.69 -14.81 -2.61
C PRO A 340 19.32 -14.80 -1.90
N MET A 341 18.35 -14.01 -2.41
CA MET A 341 16.96 -14.05 -1.98
C MET A 341 16.13 -14.95 -2.91
N LEU A 342 15.47 -15.94 -2.30
CA LEU A 342 14.62 -16.88 -3.02
C LEU A 342 13.36 -16.20 -3.58
N PRO A 343 12.74 -16.78 -4.62
CA PRO A 343 11.46 -16.30 -5.13
C PRO A 343 10.40 -16.19 -4.04
N GLN A 344 9.61 -15.12 -4.06
CA GLN A 344 8.51 -14.86 -3.14
C GLN A 344 7.32 -14.29 -3.94
N LEU A 345 6.11 -14.38 -3.39
CA LEU A 345 4.93 -13.58 -3.76
C LEU A 345 4.66 -13.51 -5.28
N GLY A 346 4.63 -14.64 -5.95
CA GLY A 346 4.34 -14.72 -7.39
C GLY A 346 5.56 -14.66 -8.30
N ASN A 347 6.78 -14.57 -7.77
CA ASN A 347 8.01 -14.68 -8.56
C ASN A 347 8.24 -16.14 -8.98
N GLY A 348 8.66 -16.36 -10.24
CA GLY A 348 8.81 -17.68 -10.85
C GLY A 348 10.24 -18.05 -11.15
N ALA A 349 10.43 -18.60 -12.36
CA ALA A 349 11.71 -19.11 -12.87
C ALA A 349 12.75 -18.01 -13.15
N GLU A 350 12.30 -16.79 -13.42
CA GLU A 350 13.18 -15.68 -13.77
C GLU A 350 13.40 -14.78 -12.54
N PRO A 351 14.60 -14.21 -12.38
CA PRO A 351 14.83 -13.21 -11.35
C PRO A 351 13.97 -11.97 -11.57
N VAL A 352 13.52 -11.39 -10.48
CA VAL A 352 12.80 -10.11 -10.47
C VAL A 352 13.50 -9.12 -9.57
N GLY A 353 13.42 -7.83 -9.93
CA GLY A 353 14.04 -6.74 -9.21
C GLY A 353 13.33 -5.42 -9.50
N GLY A 354 14.08 -4.34 -9.42
CA GLY A 354 13.61 -2.98 -9.64
C GLY A 354 13.81 -2.13 -8.40
N PHE A 355 14.29 -0.91 -8.60
CA PHE A 355 14.50 0.08 -7.53
C PHE A 355 14.35 1.48 -8.12
N TYR A 356 14.27 2.46 -7.25
CA TYR A 356 14.26 3.88 -7.63
C TYR A 356 15.66 4.46 -7.45
N THR A 357 16.18 5.04 -8.53
CA THR A 357 17.39 5.88 -8.46
C THR A 357 17.07 7.16 -7.70
N GLN A 358 18.11 7.87 -7.25
CA GLN A 358 17.90 9.17 -6.62
C GLN A 358 17.24 10.17 -7.59
N GLU A 359 17.52 10.06 -8.90
CA GLU A 359 16.85 10.86 -9.94
C GLU A 359 15.34 10.52 -10.05
N ASP A 360 14.97 9.24 -9.96
CA ASP A 360 13.56 8.83 -9.89
C ASP A 360 12.87 9.42 -8.67
N VAL A 361 13.54 9.40 -7.50
CA VAL A 361 13.01 9.99 -6.26
C VAL A 361 12.82 11.50 -6.42
N ASP A 362 13.80 12.21 -6.94
CA ASP A 362 13.71 13.66 -7.20
C ASP A 362 12.52 13.98 -8.12
N HIS A 363 12.34 13.18 -9.18
CA HIS A 363 11.20 13.33 -10.10
C HIS A 363 9.85 13.10 -9.42
N ILE A 364 9.72 12.04 -8.63
CA ILE A 364 8.49 11.70 -7.90
C ILE A 364 8.17 12.77 -6.86
N VAL A 365 9.16 13.21 -6.08
CA VAL A 365 8.99 14.25 -5.05
C VAL A 365 8.61 15.59 -5.68
N ALA A 366 9.25 15.97 -6.78
CA ALA A 366 8.92 17.21 -7.50
C ALA A 366 7.49 17.17 -8.08
N HIS A 367 7.08 16.03 -8.64
CA HIS A 367 5.70 15.84 -9.13
C HIS A 367 4.68 15.92 -8.00
N ALA A 368 4.92 15.24 -6.88
CA ALA A 368 4.07 15.27 -5.69
C ALA A 368 3.90 16.71 -5.15
N ALA A 369 5.00 17.47 -5.07
CA ALA A 369 4.97 18.86 -4.61
C ALA A 369 4.08 19.75 -5.49
N LEU A 370 4.09 19.57 -6.83
CA LEU A 370 3.20 20.28 -7.75
C LEU A 370 1.72 19.95 -7.51
N LEU A 371 1.42 18.81 -6.91
CA LEU A 371 0.08 18.33 -6.59
C LEU A 371 -0.33 18.62 -5.13
N HIS A 372 0.50 19.30 -4.35
CA HIS A 372 0.36 19.49 -2.91
C HIS A 372 0.26 18.17 -2.14
N VAL A 373 1.05 17.18 -2.55
CA VAL A 373 1.22 15.89 -1.87
C VAL A 373 2.62 15.85 -1.27
N GLU A 374 2.71 15.61 0.03
CA GLU A 374 3.96 15.36 0.74
C GLU A 374 4.34 13.89 0.60
N VAL A 375 5.61 13.61 0.32
CA VAL A 375 6.14 12.25 0.27
C VAL A 375 6.85 11.93 1.58
N VAL A 376 6.30 10.99 2.34
CA VAL A 376 6.90 10.47 3.58
C VAL A 376 7.55 9.12 3.27
N PRO A 377 8.90 9.03 3.26
CA PRO A 377 9.59 7.78 3.00
C PRO A 377 9.57 6.86 4.20
N GLU A 378 9.50 5.55 3.95
CA GLU A 378 9.69 4.51 4.95
C GLU A 378 10.85 3.59 4.60
N ILE A 379 11.70 3.34 5.61
CA ILE A 379 12.60 2.18 5.68
C ILE A 379 12.18 1.37 6.91
N ASP A 380 11.83 0.12 6.72
CA ASP A 380 11.33 -0.71 7.82
C ASP A 380 12.46 -1.40 8.57
N ILE A 381 12.60 -1.08 9.84
CA ILE A 381 13.63 -1.53 10.78
C ILE A 381 13.09 -1.58 12.22
N PRO A 382 13.64 -2.39 13.14
CA PRO A 382 14.72 -3.38 12.94
C PRO A 382 14.22 -4.69 12.34
N GLY A 383 12.92 -5.00 12.40
CA GLY A 383 12.28 -6.12 11.71
C GLY A 383 12.33 -5.94 10.20
N HIS A 384 11.69 -6.81 9.43
CA HIS A 384 11.55 -6.68 7.97
C HIS A 384 12.86 -6.38 7.21
N SER A 385 13.98 -6.90 7.73
CA SER A 385 15.33 -6.54 7.27
C SER A 385 16.06 -7.65 6.52
N THR A 386 15.37 -8.70 6.04
CA THR A 386 16.01 -9.80 5.30
C THR A 386 16.79 -9.29 4.08
N ALA A 387 16.24 -8.34 3.33
CA ALA A 387 16.92 -7.76 2.17
C ALA A 387 18.20 -7.02 2.55
N ILE A 388 18.20 -6.28 3.68
CA ILE A 388 19.39 -5.61 4.23
C ILE A 388 20.44 -6.63 4.63
N LEU A 389 20.06 -7.63 5.44
CA LEU A 389 20.98 -8.66 5.97
C LEU A 389 21.54 -9.56 4.86
N THR A 390 20.79 -9.75 3.77
CA THR A 390 21.27 -10.47 2.58
C THR A 390 22.28 -9.64 1.79
N ALA A 391 22.02 -8.35 1.62
CA ALA A 391 22.91 -7.45 0.89
C ALA A 391 24.19 -7.10 1.66
N LEU A 392 24.13 -7.07 2.99
CA LEU A 392 25.19 -6.64 3.91
C LEU A 392 25.40 -7.70 5.01
N PRO A 393 26.03 -8.84 4.67
CA PRO A 393 26.22 -9.96 5.62
C PRO A 393 27.02 -9.59 6.87
N GLU A 394 27.80 -8.52 6.83
CA GLU A 394 28.53 -7.97 7.98
C GLU A 394 27.62 -7.41 9.09
N LEU A 395 26.33 -7.20 8.81
CA LEU A 395 25.33 -6.78 9.79
C LEU A 395 24.64 -7.96 10.48
N VAL A 396 24.87 -9.18 10.00
CA VAL A 396 24.31 -10.40 10.60
C VAL A 396 25.03 -10.70 11.91
N ASP A 397 24.27 -11.05 12.97
CA ASP A 397 24.86 -11.55 14.21
C ASP A 397 25.41 -12.97 14.03
N GLY A 398 26.70 -13.07 13.78
CA GLY A 398 27.38 -14.36 13.61
C GLY A 398 27.45 -15.23 14.88
N GLN A 399 27.00 -14.75 16.04
CA GLN A 399 26.93 -15.49 17.29
C GLN A 399 25.54 -16.03 17.62
N GLU A 400 24.49 -15.52 16.91
CA GLU A 400 23.14 -16.05 17.03
C GLU A 400 22.96 -17.25 16.09
N ALA A 401 22.40 -18.34 16.62
CA ALA A 401 22.15 -19.53 15.80
C ALA A 401 21.19 -19.20 14.64
N PRO A 402 21.42 -19.75 13.44
CA PRO A 402 20.47 -19.62 12.34
C PRO A 402 19.08 -20.12 12.75
N ASP A 403 18.03 -19.45 12.25
CA ASP A 403 16.63 -19.84 12.51
C ASP A 403 16.25 -19.86 14.00
N SER A 404 16.81 -18.93 14.79
CA SER A 404 16.51 -18.80 16.21
C SER A 404 15.11 -18.26 16.47
N TYR A 405 14.59 -17.47 15.54
CA TYR A 405 13.23 -16.94 15.52
C TYR A 405 12.78 -16.75 14.08
N ARG A 406 11.49 -16.55 13.89
CA ARG A 406 10.89 -16.28 12.59
C ARG A 406 9.93 -15.11 12.69
N SER A 407 9.93 -14.27 11.67
CA SER A 407 8.93 -13.22 11.50
C SER A 407 7.52 -13.80 11.29
N VAL A 408 6.52 -12.96 11.37
CA VAL A 408 5.14 -13.31 11.04
C VAL A 408 5.03 -13.88 9.62
N GLN A 409 5.82 -13.34 8.67
CA GLN A 409 5.89 -13.83 7.29
C GLN A 409 6.73 -15.11 7.13
N GLY A 410 7.42 -15.54 8.20
CA GLY A 410 8.19 -16.78 8.22
C GLY A 410 9.66 -16.67 7.78
N TYR A 411 10.21 -15.44 7.71
CA TYR A 411 11.63 -15.21 7.48
C TYR A 411 12.43 -15.50 8.76
N PRO A 412 13.53 -16.26 8.67
CA PRO A 412 14.38 -16.54 9.82
C PRO A 412 15.28 -15.34 10.12
N ASN A 413 15.48 -15.02 11.39
CA ASN A 413 16.44 -14.02 11.89
C ASN A 413 16.43 -12.71 11.07
N ASN A 414 15.24 -12.16 10.79
CA ASN A 414 15.04 -11.06 9.87
C ASN A 414 15.23 -9.66 10.48
N ALA A 415 15.75 -9.55 11.70
CA ALA A 415 15.86 -8.26 12.38
C ALA A 415 17.30 -7.83 12.60
N LEU A 416 17.59 -6.56 12.38
CA LEU A 416 18.86 -5.92 12.72
C LEU A 416 19.10 -5.98 14.23
N ASN A 417 20.27 -6.49 14.66
CA ASN A 417 20.56 -6.65 16.09
C ASN A 417 21.01 -5.32 16.72
N PRO A 418 20.29 -4.83 17.77
CA PRO A 418 20.62 -3.58 18.47
C PRO A 418 22.02 -3.55 19.12
N ALA A 419 22.65 -4.70 19.33
CA ALA A 419 23.98 -4.80 19.93
C ALA A 419 25.13 -4.67 18.92
N ILE A 420 24.84 -4.54 17.62
CA ILE A 420 25.84 -4.43 16.55
C ILE A 420 26.02 -2.97 16.17
N GLU A 421 27.17 -2.37 16.53
CA GLU A 421 27.45 -0.94 16.27
C GLU A 421 27.52 -0.63 14.76
N GLN A 422 27.93 -1.58 13.92
CA GLN A 422 27.94 -1.44 12.47
C GLN A 422 26.54 -1.16 11.89
N THR A 423 25.48 -1.68 12.52
CA THR A 423 24.10 -1.41 12.17
C THR A 423 23.82 0.10 12.22
N TYR A 424 24.23 0.78 13.27
CA TYR A 424 24.01 2.24 13.41
C TYR A 424 24.92 3.05 12.47
N ALA A 425 26.14 2.57 12.22
CA ALA A 425 27.02 3.20 11.22
C ALA A 425 26.40 3.11 9.80
N PHE A 426 25.82 1.96 9.45
CA PHE A 426 25.07 1.73 8.23
C PHE A 426 23.87 2.68 8.15
N LEU A 427 22.98 2.63 9.16
CA LEU A 427 21.76 3.44 9.19
C LEU A 427 22.07 4.94 9.18
N GLY A 428 23.18 5.37 9.79
CA GLY A 428 23.64 6.76 9.72
C GLY A 428 23.85 7.24 8.30
N LYS A 429 24.49 6.44 7.44
CA LYS A 429 24.70 6.76 6.03
C LYS A 429 23.40 6.76 5.22
N VAL A 430 22.53 5.78 5.48
CA VAL A 430 21.21 5.72 4.86
C VAL A 430 20.39 6.97 5.19
N LEU A 431 20.32 7.35 6.46
CA LEU A 431 19.56 8.51 6.93
C LEU A 431 20.17 9.84 6.44
N ASP A 432 21.50 9.93 6.23
CA ASP A 432 22.15 11.09 5.61
C ASP A 432 21.63 11.32 4.18
N GLU A 433 21.56 10.26 3.37
CA GLU A 433 21.08 10.35 1.99
C GLU A 433 19.56 10.60 1.96
N MET A 434 18.78 9.89 2.78
CA MET A 434 17.34 10.12 2.87
C MET A 434 16.97 11.54 3.30
N ALA A 435 17.68 12.11 4.28
CA ALA A 435 17.44 13.47 4.73
C ALA A 435 17.64 14.51 3.62
N THR A 436 18.51 14.21 2.65
CA THR A 436 18.76 15.05 1.48
C THR A 436 17.71 14.87 0.39
N LEU A 437 17.30 13.61 0.14
CA LEU A 437 16.36 13.25 -0.93
C LEU A 437 14.91 13.65 -0.63
N PHE A 438 14.50 13.56 0.63
CA PHE A 438 13.11 13.77 1.01
C PHE A 438 12.94 15.07 1.79
N PRO A 439 12.16 16.05 1.25
CA PRO A 439 11.89 17.32 1.93
C PRO A 439 11.03 17.17 3.21
N SER A 440 10.26 16.10 3.34
CA SER A 440 9.42 15.86 4.52
C SER A 440 10.23 15.94 5.81
N ASP A 441 9.66 16.54 6.84
CA ASP A 441 10.23 16.53 8.20
C ASP A 441 10.19 15.13 8.82
N LEU A 442 9.35 14.24 8.31
CA LEU A 442 9.13 12.90 8.81
C LEU A 442 9.92 11.86 8.01
N VAL A 443 10.51 10.89 8.72
CA VAL A 443 10.97 9.62 8.17
C VAL A 443 10.28 8.51 8.95
N HIS A 444 9.56 7.66 8.25
CA HIS A 444 8.93 6.49 8.84
C HIS A 444 9.95 5.35 8.92
N VAL A 445 10.06 4.74 10.09
CA VAL A 445 11.10 3.73 10.40
C VAL A 445 10.53 2.32 10.61
N GLY A 446 9.28 2.10 10.24
CA GLY A 446 8.58 0.83 10.47
C GLY A 446 8.40 0.56 11.95
N GLY A 447 9.07 -0.46 12.46
CA GLY A 447 9.08 -0.85 13.89
C GLY A 447 8.08 -1.91 14.26
N ASP A 448 7.34 -2.42 13.29
CA ASP A 448 6.30 -3.42 13.43
C ASP A 448 6.83 -4.86 13.42
N GLU A 449 5.99 -5.75 13.90
CA GLU A 449 6.08 -7.22 13.82
C GLU A 449 7.42 -7.84 14.26
N VAL A 450 8.18 -7.17 15.14
CA VAL A 450 9.37 -7.78 15.78
C VAL A 450 8.89 -8.94 16.65
N ALA A 451 9.27 -10.17 16.29
CA ALA A 451 8.83 -11.37 17.01
C ALA A 451 9.28 -11.35 18.47
N ALA A 452 8.41 -11.81 19.39
CA ALA A 452 8.63 -11.70 20.84
C ALA A 452 9.91 -12.39 21.38
N ASN A 453 10.51 -13.29 20.59
CA ASN A 453 11.76 -13.99 20.94
C ASN A 453 12.97 -13.53 20.10
N THR A 454 12.81 -12.45 19.34
CA THR A 454 13.88 -11.87 18.51
C THR A 454 15.08 -11.50 19.40
N TRP A 455 16.30 -11.86 18.97
CA TRP A 455 17.59 -11.68 19.65
C TRP A 455 17.77 -12.44 20.96
N MET A 456 16.78 -13.21 21.44
CA MET A 456 16.90 -13.92 22.73
C MET A 456 17.93 -15.05 22.72
N ALA A 457 18.33 -15.53 21.54
CA ALA A 457 19.43 -16.49 21.38
C ALA A 457 20.81 -15.80 21.22
N SER A 458 20.84 -14.48 20.96
CA SER A 458 22.07 -13.71 20.72
C SER A 458 22.86 -13.44 22.01
N PRO A 459 24.13 -13.87 22.10
CA PRO A 459 25.01 -13.48 23.21
C PRO A 459 25.29 -11.97 23.27
N LEU A 460 25.36 -11.31 22.11
CA LEU A 460 25.58 -9.87 22.03
C LEU A 460 24.39 -9.08 22.58
N ALA A 461 23.19 -9.47 22.22
CA ALA A 461 21.96 -8.83 22.72
C ALA A 461 21.80 -9.06 24.23
N LYS A 462 22.09 -10.25 24.74
CA LYS A 462 22.08 -10.53 26.19
C LYS A 462 23.05 -9.64 26.96
N LYS A 463 24.25 -9.47 26.44
CA LYS A 463 25.26 -8.58 27.05
C LYS A 463 24.76 -7.12 27.05
N LEU A 464 24.13 -6.64 25.97
CA LEU A 464 23.55 -5.30 25.90
C LEU A 464 22.43 -5.14 26.93
N MET A 465 21.54 -6.14 27.06
CA MET A 465 20.48 -6.12 28.08
C MET A 465 21.05 -5.99 29.50
N GLU A 466 22.10 -6.74 29.81
CA GLU A 466 22.77 -6.66 31.14
C GLU A 466 23.40 -5.29 31.37
N GLN A 467 24.05 -4.70 30.36
CA GLN A 467 24.74 -3.42 30.46
C GLN A 467 23.80 -2.24 30.62
N GLU A 468 22.67 -2.25 29.90
CA GLU A 468 21.71 -1.15 29.84
C GLU A 468 20.47 -1.37 30.71
N GLY A 469 20.37 -2.53 31.38
CA GLY A 469 19.23 -2.88 32.23
C GLY A 469 17.93 -3.04 31.43
N LEU A 470 18.00 -3.61 30.22
CA LEU A 470 16.87 -3.80 29.34
C LEU A 470 16.17 -5.14 29.60
N ASP A 471 14.85 -5.19 29.40
CA ASP A 471 14.04 -6.39 29.59
C ASP A 471 13.49 -6.91 28.24
N GLY A 472 14.00 -8.06 27.83
CA GLY A 472 13.53 -8.81 26.67
C GLY A 472 13.63 -8.09 25.33
N THR A 473 12.98 -8.66 24.33
CA THR A 473 12.95 -8.17 22.94
C THR A 473 12.48 -6.73 22.83
N PHE A 474 11.41 -6.38 23.50
CA PHE A 474 10.82 -5.03 23.39
C PHE A 474 11.64 -3.95 24.11
N GLY A 475 12.37 -4.31 25.19
CA GLY A 475 13.37 -3.42 25.78
C GLY A 475 14.52 -3.11 24.83
N LEU A 476 15.01 -4.13 24.11
CA LEU A 476 16.01 -3.97 23.04
C LEU A 476 15.49 -3.15 21.87
N GLN A 477 14.24 -3.37 21.44
CA GLN A 477 13.59 -2.59 20.39
C GLN A 477 13.46 -1.11 20.77
N SER A 478 13.03 -0.82 21.99
CA SER A 478 12.95 0.56 22.50
C SER A 478 14.33 1.23 22.53
N HIS A 479 15.37 0.51 22.98
CA HIS A 479 16.75 1.00 22.95
C HIS A 479 17.19 1.34 21.51
N PHE A 480 16.93 0.43 20.55
CA PHE A 480 17.22 0.65 19.13
C PHE A 480 16.50 1.89 18.61
N MET A 481 15.18 1.98 18.81
CA MET A 481 14.34 3.08 18.30
C MET A 481 14.72 4.44 18.89
N LYS A 482 15.11 4.50 20.16
CA LYS A 482 15.64 5.74 20.79
C LYS A 482 16.91 6.22 20.11
N ARG A 483 17.81 5.30 19.73
CA ARG A 483 19.03 5.66 18.98
C ARG A 483 18.66 6.18 17.58
N ILE A 484 17.73 5.52 16.88
CA ILE A 484 17.26 5.98 15.56
C ILE A 484 16.58 7.35 15.67
N GLN A 485 15.75 7.58 16.69
CA GLN A 485 15.13 8.88 16.92
C GLN A 485 16.18 9.99 17.12
N GLN A 486 17.22 9.72 17.90
CA GLN A 486 18.33 10.67 18.08
C GLN A 486 19.06 10.96 16.77
N MET A 487 19.34 9.91 15.98
CA MET A 487 20.00 10.06 14.66
C MET A 487 19.16 10.87 13.67
N LEU A 488 17.84 10.72 13.68
CA LEU A 488 16.92 11.54 12.89
C LEU A 488 16.91 13.00 13.36
N LYS A 489 16.85 13.22 14.67
CA LYS A 489 16.89 14.57 15.28
C LYS A 489 18.17 15.34 14.92
N GLU A 490 19.32 14.68 14.88
CA GLU A 490 20.60 15.26 14.46
C GLU A 490 20.59 15.72 12.99
N ARG A 491 19.68 15.17 12.16
CA ARG A 491 19.45 15.51 10.75
C ARG A 491 18.27 16.46 10.53
N GLY A 492 17.70 16.99 11.62
CA GLY A 492 16.52 17.87 11.56
C GLY A 492 15.24 17.14 11.15
N LYS A 493 15.21 15.80 11.27
CA LYS A 493 14.05 14.97 10.95
C LYS A 493 13.36 14.49 12.23
N LYS A 494 12.09 14.08 12.09
CA LYS A 494 11.24 13.52 13.14
C LYS A 494 10.93 12.06 12.81
N LEU A 495 10.76 11.25 13.85
CA LEU A 495 10.41 9.86 13.70
C LEU A 495 8.91 9.69 13.45
N ALA A 496 8.55 8.95 12.41
CA ALA A 496 7.27 8.29 12.28
C ALA A 496 7.46 6.75 12.32
N GLY A 497 6.45 6.00 12.74
CA GLY A 497 6.51 4.54 12.80
C GLY A 497 5.14 3.91 13.02
N TRP A 498 5.10 2.58 12.97
CA TRP A 498 3.93 1.82 13.37
C TRP A 498 3.76 1.83 14.89
N ASP A 499 2.59 1.44 15.37
CA ASP A 499 2.22 1.53 16.81
C ASP A 499 3.19 0.77 17.75
N GLU A 500 3.85 -0.30 17.26
CA GLU A 500 4.81 -1.10 18.02
C GLU A 500 6.12 -0.36 18.38
N VAL A 501 6.41 0.78 17.77
CA VAL A 501 7.51 1.67 18.22
C VAL A 501 7.31 2.10 19.68
N SER A 502 6.07 2.11 20.17
CA SER A 502 5.73 2.42 21.57
C SER A 502 6.06 1.29 22.57
N HIS A 503 6.37 0.08 22.09
CA HIS A 503 6.65 -1.08 22.95
C HIS A 503 7.94 -0.92 23.77
N GLY A 504 8.07 -1.66 24.88
CA GLY A 504 9.27 -1.70 25.72
C GLY A 504 9.69 -0.36 26.32
N GLY A 505 8.76 0.56 26.47
CA GLY A 505 9.00 1.92 26.98
C GLY A 505 9.12 2.99 25.88
N GLY A 506 8.96 2.58 24.61
CA GLY A 506 8.82 3.48 23.46
C GLY A 506 10.00 4.44 23.22
N VAL A 507 9.71 5.53 22.56
CA VAL A 507 10.61 6.65 22.28
C VAL A 507 10.04 7.96 22.88
N ASP A 508 10.74 9.08 22.78
CA ASP A 508 10.20 10.37 23.17
C ASP A 508 8.97 10.70 22.31
N PRO A 509 7.79 10.91 22.92
CA PRO A 509 6.58 11.19 22.16
C PRO A 509 6.55 12.59 21.51
N GLU A 510 7.39 13.54 21.98
CA GLU A 510 7.40 14.88 21.42
C GLU A 510 7.88 14.90 19.97
N GLY A 511 7.00 15.30 19.06
CA GLY A 511 7.28 15.33 17.61
C GLY A 511 7.28 13.96 16.94
N THR A 512 6.92 12.89 17.65
CA THR A 512 6.80 11.53 17.10
C THR A 512 5.39 11.27 16.63
N LEU A 513 5.26 10.71 15.42
CA LEU A 513 4.01 10.31 14.81
C LEU A 513 3.92 8.78 14.74
N LEU A 514 2.90 8.18 15.34
CA LEU A 514 2.68 6.74 15.25
C LEU A 514 1.39 6.40 14.50
N MET A 515 1.44 5.33 13.71
CA MET A 515 0.34 4.85 12.90
C MET A 515 -0.29 3.63 13.56
N ALA A 516 -1.55 3.77 14.01
CA ALA A 516 -2.30 2.70 14.67
C ALA A 516 -3.04 1.85 13.64
N TRP A 517 -2.54 0.63 13.41
CA TRP A 517 -3.06 -0.27 12.38
C TRP A 517 -3.86 -1.46 12.93
N GLN A 518 -3.57 -1.89 14.16
CA GLN A 518 -4.15 -3.11 14.71
C GLN A 518 -5.62 -2.93 15.13
N LYS A 519 -5.89 -1.95 16.00
CA LYS A 519 -7.23 -1.67 16.55
C LYS A 519 -7.37 -0.18 16.89
N PRO A 520 -8.60 0.36 16.88
CA PRO A 520 -8.83 1.76 17.24
C PRO A 520 -8.35 2.16 18.62
N GLU A 521 -8.47 1.25 19.61
CA GLU A 521 -8.06 1.46 20.99
C GLU A 521 -6.56 1.71 21.13
N VAL A 522 -5.74 1.10 20.26
CA VAL A 522 -4.29 1.31 20.21
C VAL A 522 -3.98 2.78 19.92
N GLY A 523 -4.66 3.39 18.94
CA GLY A 523 -4.49 4.81 18.63
C GLY A 523 -4.85 5.72 19.81
N LEU A 524 -5.90 5.38 20.56
CA LEU A 524 -6.28 6.12 21.76
C LEU A 524 -5.22 6.00 22.87
N ASP A 525 -4.64 4.81 23.05
CA ASP A 525 -3.60 4.58 24.05
C ASP A 525 -2.28 5.29 23.69
N LEU A 526 -1.92 5.35 22.42
CA LEU A 526 -0.78 6.14 21.92
C LEU A 526 -0.99 7.64 22.19
N ALA A 527 -2.20 8.17 21.91
CA ALA A 527 -2.53 9.56 22.19
C ALA A 527 -2.46 9.89 23.69
N ARG A 528 -2.86 8.96 24.57
CA ARG A 528 -2.70 9.08 26.04
C ARG A 528 -1.24 9.12 26.48
N GLN A 529 -0.35 8.42 25.77
CA GLN A 529 1.09 8.44 26.00
C GLN A 529 1.76 9.71 25.46
N GLY A 530 1.04 10.55 24.71
CA GLY A 530 1.53 11.83 24.20
C GLY A 530 2.00 11.81 22.74
N TYR A 531 1.89 10.69 22.05
CA TYR A 531 2.20 10.61 20.61
C TYR A 531 1.13 11.31 19.76
N ASP A 532 1.55 11.86 18.64
CA ASP A 532 0.63 12.18 17.53
C ASP A 532 0.28 10.88 16.80
N VAL A 533 -0.99 10.75 16.36
CA VAL A 533 -1.52 9.48 15.84
C VAL A 533 -2.15 9.66 14.47
N VAL A 534 -1.85 8.74 13.56
CA VAL A 534 -2.60 8.52 12.33
C VAL A 534 -3.32 7.18 12.42
N MET A 535 -4.60 7.13 12.10
CA MET A 535 -5.38 5.90 12.15
C MET A 535 -5.33 5.17 10.80
N THR A 536 -4.85 3.94 10.84
CA THR A 536 -4.72 3.07 9.67
C THR A 536 -5.30 1.67 9.92
N PRO A 537 -6.47 1.54 10.58
CA PRO A 537 -6.95 0.23 11.04
C PRO A 537 -7.12 -0.75 9.89
N GLY A 538 -6.48 -1.92 10.01
CA GLY A 538 -6.53 -2.97 8.98
C GLY A 538 -7.95 -3.44 8.66
N GLN A 539 -8.84 -3.39 9.65
CA GLN A 539 -10.26 -3.75 9.53
C GLN A 539 -11.08 -2.79 8.66
N ALA A 540 -10.53 -1.64 8.24
CA ALA A 540 -11.26 -0.63 7.48
C ALA A 540 -10.46 -0.01 6.33
N TYR A 541 -9.14 0.22 6.52
CA TYR A 541 -8.32 1.04 5.63
C TYR A 541 -7.15 0.29 4.99
N TYR A 542 -6.98 -1.04 5.24
CA TYR A 542 -6.08 -1.87 4.47
C TYR A 542 -6.79 -2.34 3.20
N LEU A 543 -6.29 -1.89 2.05
CA LEU A 543 -6.96 -2.09 0.76
C LEU A 543 -6.52 -3.38 0.05
N ASP A 544 -5.70 -4.19 0.67
CA ASP A 544 -5.38 -5.56 0.27
C ASP A 544 -6.35 -6.59 0.87
N MET A 545 -7.17 -6.20 1.87
CA MET A 545 -8.18 -7.08 2.47
C MET A 545 -9.28 -7.45 1.47
N VAL A 546 -9.80 -8.67 1.58
CA VAL A 546 -10.98 -9.12 0.82
C VAL A 546 -12.19 -8.22 1.08
N GLN A 547 -13.01 -8.01 0.05
CA GLN A 547 -14.22 -7.19 0.13
C GLN A 547 -15.48 -8.04 0.37
N ASP A 548 -15.38 -9.35 0.15
CA ASP A 548 -16.45 -10.32 0.29
C ASP A 548 -15.90 -11.63 0.87
N GLU A 549 -16.75 -12.44 1.51
CA GLU A 549 -16.39 -13.75 2.04
C GLU A 549 -16.41 -14.87 0.97
N ALA A 550 -16.87 -14.55 -0.22
CA ALA A 550 -16.95 -15.52 -1.30
C ALA A 550 -15.56 -16.04 -1.70
N TRP A 551 -15.49 -17.34 -2.02
CA TRP A 551 -14.25 -18.01 -2.41
C TRP A 551 -13.50 -17.32 -3.55
N GLN A 552 -14.22 -16.81 -4.53
CA GLN A 552 -13.66 -16.14 -5.72
C GLN A 552 -13.06 -14.76 -5.43
N GLU A 553 -13.25 -14.20 -4.24
CA GLU A 553 -12.70 -12.91 -3.89
C GLU A 553 -11.16 -13.02 -3.69
N PRO A 554 -10.34 -12.17 -4.36
CA PRO A 554 -8.91 -12.11 -4.09
C PRO A 554 -8.62 -11.25 -2.87
N GLY A 555 -7.46 -11.44 -2.23
CA GLY A 555 -6.95 -10.56 -1.20
C GLY A 555 -6.61 -11.26 0.10
N ALA A 556 -6.14 -10.49 1.08
CA ALA A 556 -5.88 -10.91 2.44
C ALA A 556 -7.17 -10.97 3.27
N SER A 557 -7.23 -11.87 4.26
CA SER A 557 -8.42 -12.03 5.12
C SER A 557 -8.10 -12.05 6.63
N TRP A 558 -6.87 -11.68 7.02
CA TRP A 558 -6.47 -11.74 8.42
C TRP A 558 -7.18 -10.70 9.29
N ALA A 559 -7.52 -9.53 8.74
CA ALA A 559 -8.28 -8.49 9.45
C ALA A 559 -9.80 -8.60 9.25
N GLY A 560 -10.28 -9.66 8.57
CA GLY A 560 -11.69 -9.86 8.24
C GLY A 560 -12.04 -9.35 6.84
N THR A 561 -13.33 -9.21 6.58
CA THR A 561 -13.90 -8.74 5.31
C THR A 561 -14.14 -7.24 5.37
N VAL A 562 -13.62 -6.49 4.40
CA VAL A 562 -13.64 -5.03 4.37
C VAL A 562 -14.37 -4.51 3.12
N PRO A 563 -15.71 -4.56 3.08
CA PRO A 563 -16.47 -4.08 1.93
C PRO A 563 -16.42 -2.55 1.81
N PRO A 564 -16.63 -1.98 0.62
CA PRO A 564 -16.55 -0.53 0.38
C PRO A 564 -17.45 0.32 1.29
N HIS A 565 -18.64 -0.18 1.63
CA HIS A 565 -19.55 0.51 2.55
C HIS A 565 -18.96 0.61 3.95
N HIS A 566 -18.26 -0.43 4.42
CA HIS A 566 -17.61 -0.42 5.73
C HIS A 566 -16.49 0.64 5.77
N THR A 567 -15.59 0.64 4.77
CA THR A 567 -14.54 1.68 4.63
C THR A 567 -15.14 3.09 4.60
N TYR A 568 -16.24 3.29 3.86
CA TYR A 568 -16.91 4.58 3.73
C TYR A 568 -17.51 5.09 5.03
N THR A 569 -18.14 4.21 5.82
CA THR A 569 -18.87 4.58 7.04
C THR A 569 -18.00 4.56 8.31
N TYR A 570 -16.80 3.99 8.22
CA TYR A 570 -15.91 3.85 9.37
C TYR A 570 -15.52 5.21 9.97
N GLU A 571 -15.53 5.30 11.30
CA GLU A 571 -15.20 6.51 12.06
C GLU A 571 -14.03 6.24 13.01
N ALA A 572 -12.82 6.51 12.53
CA ALA A 572 -11.57 6.21 13.22
C ALA A 572 -11.38 6.94 14.56
N VAL A 573 -12.14 8.01 14.80
CA VAL A 573 -12.02 8.87 16.01
C VAL A 573 -13.24 8.83 16.91
N ALA A 574 -14.19 7.92 16.67
CA ALA A 574 -15.44 7.89 17.42
C ALA A 574 -15.24 7.85 18.95
N GLU A 575 -14.15 7.22 19.40
CA GLU A 575 -13.85 6.98 20.81
C GLU A 575 -12.82 7.96 21.41
N PHE A 576 -12.29 8.90 20.62
CA PHE A 576 -11.32 9.88 21.14
C PHE A 576 -12.01 10.96 21.96
N PRO A 577 -11.66 11.11 23.26
CA PRO A 577 -12.10 12.25 24.07
C PRO A 577 -11.65 13.58 23.45
N ASP A 578 -12.42 14.64 23.64
CA ASP A 578 -12.14 15.96 23.07
C ASP A 578 -10.71 16.46 23.39
N ALA A 579 -10.21 16.18 24.59
CA ALA A 579 -8.86 16.55 24.99
C ALA A 579 -7.74 15.87 24.18
N LEU A 580 -8.01 14.71 23.61
CA LEU A 580 -7.03 13.93 22.81
C LEU A 580 -7.24 14.06 21.29
N LYS A 581 -8.35 14.62 20.83
CA LYS A 581 -8.60 14.88 19.41
C LYS A 581 -7.47 15.66 18.71
N PRO A 582 -6.80 16.66 19.32
CA PRO A 582 -5.67 17.34 18.69
C PRO A 582 -4.47 16.43 18.37
N ARG A 583 -4.33 15.29 19.06
CA ARG A 583 -3.30 14.29 18.78
C ARG A 583 -3.63 13.44 17.55
N MET A 584 -4.89 13.35 17.18
CA MET A 584 -5.36 12.62 16.01
C MET A 584 -5.11 13.45 14.76
N ARG A 585 -4.05 13.13 14.01
CA ARG A 585 -3.60 13.91 12.87
C ARG A 585 -4.41 13.60 11.60
N GLY A 586 -4.94 12.39 11.47
CA GLY A 586 -5.74 11.99 10.34
C GLY A 586 -5.86 10.49 10.14
N VAL A 587 -6.23 10.12 8.93
CA VAL A 587 -6.42 8.73 8.50
C VAL A 587 -5.61 8.43 7.25
N GLN A 588 -5.29 7.15 7.04
CA GLN A 588 -4.52 6.70 5.88
C GLN A 588 -5.02 5.36 5.37
N ALA A 589 -5.13 5.24 4.04
CA ALA A 589 -5.26 3.97 3.36
C ALA A 589 -3.89 3.29 3.26
N CYS A 590 -3.83 1.98 3.50
CA CYS A 590 -2.63 1.18 3.28
C CYS A 590 -2.84 0.19 2.15
N ILE A 591 -1.94 0.21 1.17
CA ILE A 591 -1.92 -0.67 0.00
C ILE A 591 -0.70 -1.60 0.16
N TRP A 592 -0.90 -2.72 0.89
CA TRP A 592 0.08 -3.79 0.98
C TRP A 592 0.01 -4.66 -0.27
N SER A 593 1.15 -5.01 -0.85
CA SER A 593 1.16 -5.47 -2.24
C SER A 593 1.35 -6.98 -2.43
N GLU A 594 1.29 -7.79 -1.39
CA GLU A 594 1.49 -9.25 -1.47
C GLU A 594 0.51 -9.96 -2.42
N HIS A 595 -0.71 -9.44 -2.53
CA HIS A 595 -1.77 -9.98 -3.37
C HIS A 595 -1.87 -9.34 -4.75
N PHE A 596 -1.15 -8.25 -5.04
CA PHE A 596 -1.29 -7.48 -6.28
C PHE A 596 -0.39 -8.01 -7.40
N LEU A 597 -0.65 -9.23 -7.86
CA LEU A 597 0.12 -9.86 -8.93
C LEU A 597 -0.15 -9.25 -10.32
N ASN A 598 -1.22 -8.51 -10.45
CA ASN A 598 -1.61 -7.84 -11.69
C ASN A 598 -2.45 -6.58 -11.40
N ARG A 599 -2.62 -5.76 -12.43
CA ARG A 599 -3.36 -4.49 -12.34
C ARG A 599 -4.86 -4.67 -12.10
N ASP A 600 -5.43 -5.79 -12.54
CA ASP A 600 -6.86 -6.08 -12.34
C ASP A 600 -7.16 -6.32 -10.85
N TYR A 601 -6.32 -7.08 -10.15
CA TYR A 601 -6.43 -7.27 -8.70
C TYR A 601 -6.21 -5.97 -7.94
N PHE A 602 -5.24 -5.14 -8.34
CA PHE A 602 -5.06 -3.81 -7.78
C PHE A 602 -6.33 -2.97 -7.91
N ASN A 603 -6.86 -2.86 -9.13
CA ASN A 603 -8.06 -2.06 -9.37
C ASN A 603 -9.30 -2.61 -8.66
N HIS A 604 -9.44 -3.95 -8.59
CA HIS A 604 -10.55 -4.59 -7.88
C HIS A 604 -10.52 -4.29 -6.38
N LEU A 605 -9.36 -4.44 -5.74
CA LEU A 605 -9.23 -4.30 -4.29
C LEU A 605 -9.14 -2.83 -3.84
N VAL A 606 -8.42 -1.99 -4.56
CA VAL A 606 -8.19 -0.60 -4.17
C VAL A 606 -9.40 0.29 -4.47
N PHE A 607 -10.11 0.04 -5.57
CA PHE A 607 -11.26 0.86 -5.96
C PHE A 607 -12.59 0.10 -5.82
N PRO A 608 -13.64 0.71 -5.18
CA PRO A 608 -13.74 2.14 -4.83
C PRO A 608 -13.31 2.49 -3.40
N ARG A 609 -12.54 1.67 -2.69
CA ARG A 609 -12.22 1.90 -1.27
C ARG A 609 -11.26 3.08 -1.05
N LEU A 610 -10.29 3.32 -1.93
CA LEU A 610 -9.43 4.50 -1.82
C LEU A 610 -10.21 5.82 -1.90
N PRO A 611 -11.16 6.01 -2.84
CA PRO A 611 -12.12 7.12 -2.78
C PRO A 611 -12.93 7.19 -1.48
N ALA A 612 -13.30 6.05 -0.89
CA ALA A 612 -14.03 6.01 0.38
C ALA A 612 -13.17 6.50 1.56
N VAL A 613 -11.87 6.17 1.58
CA VAL A 613 -10.93 6.71 2.56
C VAL A 613 -10.74 8.22 2.37
N ALA A 614 -10.66 8.71 1.13
CA ALA A 614 -10.58 10.14 0.86
C ALA A 614 -11.81 10.89 1.41
N GLU A 615 -13.01 10.33 1.26
CA GLU A 615 -14.25 10.87 1.84
C GLU A 615 -14.19 10.83 3.39
N ALA A 616 -13.69 9.75 3.98
CA ALA A 616 -13.53 9.64 5.44
C ALA A 616 -12.52 10.65 6.01
N ALA A 617 -11.48 10.96 5.25
CA ALA A 617 -10.43 11.89 5.63
C ALA A 617 -10.84 13.36 5.54
N TRP A 618 -11.81 13.67 4.71
CA TRP A 618 -12.20 15.04 4.36
C TRP A 618 -13.59 15.44 4.86
N THR A 619 -14.60 14.60 4.56
CA THR A 619 -16.01 14.92 4.72
C THR A 619 -16.50 14.75 6.16
N PRO A 620 -17.18 15.72 6.76
CA PRO A 620 -17.85 15.53 8.04
C PRO A 620 -18.85 14.36 7.99
N ARG A 621 -18.96 13.62 9.10
CA ARG A 621 -19.78 12.40 9.19
C ARG A 621 -21.23 12.61 8.75
N ASP A 622 -21.84 13.71 9.19
CA ASP A 622 -23.23 14.07 8.93
C ASP A 622 -23.49 14.53 7.47
N GLN A 623 -22.43 14.78 6.69
CA GLN A 623 -22.50 15.16 5.28
C GLN A 623 -22.29 13.98 4.33
N LYS A 624 -21.91 12.80 4.83
CA LYS A 624 -21.70 11.60 4.02
C LYS A 624 -23.03 11.10 3.42
N ASP A 625 -23.01 10.68 2.15
CA ASP A 625 -24.14 10.13 1.42
C ASP A 625 -23.68 8.93 0.57
N TRP A 626 -24.02 7.73 1.01
CA TRP A 626 -23.58 6.51 0.35
C TRP A 626 -24.12 6.33 -1.07
N LEU A 627 -25.37 6.71 -1.34
CA LEU A 627 -25.94 6.59 -2.69
C LEU A 627 -25.27 7.54 -3.68
N ARG A 628 -24.98 8.77 -3.26
CA ARG A 628 -24.20 9.73 -4.05
C ARG A 628 -22.79 9.18 -4.31
N PHE A 629 -22.10 8.69 -3.27
CA PHE A 629 -20.77 8.09 -3.39
C PHE A 629 -20.79 6.91 -4.37
N ALA A 630 -21.73 5.99 -4.23
CA ALA A 630 -21.87 4.81 -5.08
C ALA A 630 -22.13 5.19 -6.57
N ALA A 631 -22.89 6.25 -6.81
CA ALA A 631 -23.12 6.77 -8.17
C ALA A 631 -21.88 7.44 -8.77
N LEU A 632 -21.03 8.04 -7.93
CA LEU A 632 -19.83 8.78 -8.32
C LEU A 632 -18.59 7.88 -8.51
N ALA A 633 -18.48 6.81 -7.72
CA ALA A 633 -17.31 5.93 -7.73
C ALA A 633 -16.89 5.39 -9.11
N PRO A 634 -17.82 5.06 -10.05
CA PRO A 634 -17.46 4.65 -11.41
C PRO A 634 -16.81 5.76 -12.27
N LEU A 635 -16.98 7.04 -11.90
CA LEU A 635 -16.40 8.20 -12.59
C LEU A 635 -15.01 8.56 -12.05
N MET A 636 -14.56 7.92 -10.96
CA MET A 636 -13.25 8.19 -10.39
C MET A 636 -12.16 7.52 -11.23
N PRO A 637 -10.98 8.16 -11.34
CA PRO A 637 -9.85 7.56 -12.04
C PRO A 637 -9.38 6.29 -11.31
N ARG A 638 -8.85 5.35 -12.09
CA ARG A 638 -8.28 4.08 -11.60
C ARG A 638 -6.84 3.93 -12.06
N PHE A 639 -6.19 2.94 -11.48
CA PHE A 639 -4.79 2.63 -11.74
C PHE A 639 -4.52 2.01 -13.12
#